data_023872481eb92d053c08a020520d5a31
#
_entry.id   023872481eb92d053c08a020520d5a31
#
_cell.length_a   1.000
_cell.length_b   1.000
_cell.length_c   1.000
_cell.angle_alpha   90.00
_cell.angle_beta   90.00
_cell.angle_gamma   90.00
#
_symmetry.space_group_name_H-M   'P 1'
#
loop_
_entity.id
_entity.type
_entity.pdbx_description
1 polymer ?
#
loop_
_entity_poly.entity_id
_entity_poly.type
_entity_poly.pdbx_seq_one_letter_code
_entity_poly.pdbx_strand_id
1 'polypeptide(L)'
;MIMLLAVSVSGLYGCFDSDSSSSPRDNLDLSGLDVDRADICDQTVSSHCLYPFPNNHFTAADVDTPTGLRVNLDASAMPVAEPVSVAPSQLAPQGVETTEAKAVDPGEWNRNDGFSPGSMLLAHMPGIDLEQTGAVRITDVERSLDTDAPILVINADTGERHLIWAELDVNAEDSGRQALIIRPAKNFTEGERYIAAVRNARNSAGEQLEVNPLFRAYRDGIDTEIEAFEARRSAMEDIFSRLEDHGVDRSELQLAWDFTIASQQSLTERLLAIRDDAFSWLGGNSPVFTVEEVGVEIDGAPRGGLSRGITGTFEVPNYLNQAGGPPGSTFNYGSDDPDALPEILNGDDTFTARFRCQIPETAVADFSDDGATVTPARAALYGHGLFGTGLGGEFRSGDVRDMQTEHNIMFCATDWSGMATEDFIAGTIHKILADISNLPQQLDRSQQGILNAMFLAELLSHPDGFRSHPAFSHGPDDTLIYDPSEVFYDGNSQGGIIGGALIATAPNIDRGVLGVPGSNYSLLLRRYGPFDQRFGFILYDAYEDDLDRSLTFALMQMLWDRAENNGYLSHLAGNHLPRTPINKTVLLHVALGDYQVTQWSAEIMARTIGASIHEPTVRLGEHPDNNPYFDIQTIEQYPHQDHAIMVWDSGAVDSETGKGNPLPPTTNMGPDVTVGTDPHESPRETVAARAQKSAFMKSDGEVVDVCGTSPCFSDDYTGLTRD
;
A
#
# COMPACT_ATOMS: atom_id res chain seq x y z
N MET A 1 -10.55 -83.50 64.39
CA MET A 1 -11.86 -82.94 64.89
C MET A 1 -11.92 -81.54 64.25
N ILE A 2 -12.63 -81.47 63.13
CA ILE A 2 -12.72 -80.31 62.26
C ILE A 2 -14.06 -79.72 62.43
N MET A 3 -14.12 -78.43 62.74
CA MET A 3 -15.36 -77.72 62.93
C MET A 3 -15.53 -76.77 61.69
N LEU A 4 -16.62 -77.00 60.87
CA LEU A 4 -17.01 -76.11 59.76
C LEU A 4 -17.74 -74.90 60.33
N LEU A 5 -17.32 -73.67 59.91
CA LEU A 5 -18.12 -72.47 60.07
C LEU A 5 -18.63 -72.09 58.70
N ALA A 6 -19.95 -72.03 58.57
CA ALA A 6 -20.61 -71.46 57.39
C ALA A 6 -20.72 -69.94 57.55
N VAL A 7 -20.28 -69.21 56.56
CA VAL A 7 -20.48 -67.73 56.49
C VAL A 7 -21.49 -67.44 55.40
N SER A 8 -22.62 -66.87 55.80
CA SER A 8 -23.65 -66.36 54.89
C SER A 8 -23.22 -65.00 54.32
N VAL A 9 -23.15 -64.93 53.05
CA VAL A 9 -22.90 -63.67 52.32
C VAL A 9 -24.23 -63.07 51.94
N SER A 10 -24.61 -61.93 52.56
CA SER A 10 -25.67 -61.08 52.16
C SER A 10 -25.23 -60.20 51.02
N GLY A 11 -25.83 -60.41 49.83
CA GLY A 11 -25.56 -59.52 48.67
C GLY A 11 -26.17 -58.15 48.88
N LEU A 12 -25.36 -57.13 48.87
CA LEU A 12 -25.75 -55.74 48.66
C LEU A 12 -25.75 -55.48 47.14
N TYR A 13 -26.91 -55.31 46.52
CA TYR A 13 -27.04 -54.72 45.23
C TYR A 13 -26.83 -53.20 45.39
N GLY A 14 -25.62 -52.71 45.08
CA GLY A 14 -25.37 -51.31 44.84
C GLY A 14 -25.93 -50.94 43.46
N CYS A 15 -26.87 -49.98 43.41
CA CYS A 15 -27.16 -49.26 42.17
C CYS A 15 -25.88 -48.53 41.77
N PHE A 16 -25.29 -48.91 40.66
CA PHE A 16 -24.39 -48.02 39.92
C PHE A 16 -25.27 -46.96 39.27
N ASP A 17 -25.26 -45.75 39.80
CA ASP A 17 -25.59 -44.59 39.05
C ASP A 17 -24.60 -44.51 37.86
N SER A 18 -25.08 -44.72 36.67
CA SER A 18 -24.35 -44.39 35.46
C SER A 18 -24.35 -42.85 35.38
N ASP A 19 -23.28 -42.23 35.93
CA ASP A 19 -22.92 -40.91 35.48
C ASP A 19 -22.69 -41.04 33.97
N SER A 20 -23.66 -40.59 33.19
CA SER A 20 -23.50 -40.34 31.77
C SER A 20 -22.58 -39.15 31.68
N SER A 21 -21.26 -39.40 31.70
CA SER A 21 -20.32 -38.39 31.18
C SER A 21 -20.67 -38.17 29.71
N SER A 22 -21.31 -37.04 29.44
CA SER A 22 -21.54 -36.59 28.07
C SER A 22 -20.18 -36.62 27.38
N SER A 23 -20.10 -37.19 26.18
CA SER A 23 -18.88 -37.16 25.41
C SER A 23 -18.54 -35.68 25.13
N PRO A 24 -17.27 -35.31 24.97
CA PRO A 24 -16.87 -33.93 24.57
C PRO A 24 -17.69 -33.44 23.38
N ARG A 25 -18.08 -34.34 22.48
CA ARG A 25 -18.93 -34.06 21.32
C ARG A 25 -20.36 -33.66 21.67
N ASP A 26 -20.99 -34.22 22.74
CA ASP A 26 -22.37 -33.92 23.12
C ASP A 26 -22.57 -32.45 23.51
N ASN A 27 -21.46 -31.68 23.69
CA ASN A 27 -21.44 -30.26 23.99
C ASN A 27 -21.04 -29.38 22.77
N LEU A 28 -20.97 -29.98 21.56
CA LEU A 28 -20.58 -29.27 20.34
C LEU A 28 -21.81 -29.01 19.46
N ASP A 29 -22.23 -27.75 19.35
CA ASP A 29 -23.36 -27.38 18.49
C ASP A 29 -22.80 -26.83 17.13
N LEU A 30 -22.87 -27.65 16.09
CA LEU A 30 -22.47 -27.33 14.73
C LEU A 30 -23.68 -27.00 13.83
N SER A 31 -24.89 -26.92 14.38
CA SER A 31 -26.10 -26.75 13.58
C SER A 31 -26.20 -25.39 12.86
N GLY A 32 -25.45 -24.40 13.31
CA GLY A 32 -25.36 -23.07 12.72
C GLY A 32 -24.34 -22.93 11.58
N LEU A 33 -23.60 -24.00 11.24
CA LEU A 33 -22.56 -23.98 10.23
C LEU A 33 -23.05 -24.51 8.88
N ASP A 34 -22.58 -23.90 7.80
CA ASP A 34 -22.94 -24.29 6.43
C ASP A 34 -21.97 -25.37 5.90
N VAL A 35 -22.37 -26.64 6.05
CA VAL A 35 -21.58 -27.79 5.64
C VAL A 35 -21.40 -27.86 4.12
N ASP A 36 -22.42 -27.42 3.37
CA ASP A 36 -22.41 -27.50 1.90
C ASP A 36 -21.45 -26.48 1.26
N ARG A 37 -21.02 -25.47 2.04
CA ARG A 37 -20.08 -24.45 1.61
C ARG A 37 -18.73 -24.49 2.37
N ALA A 38 -18.44 -25.58 3.07
CA ALA A 38 -17.23 -25.71 3.89
C ALA A 38 -15.92 -25.73 3.08
N ASP A 39 -15.99 -25.97 1.77
CA ASP A 39 -14.87 -25.95 0.83
C ASP A 39 -14.57 -24.53 0.28
N ILE A 40 -15.55 -23.63 0.32
CA ILE A 40 -15.42 -22.26 -0.21
C ILE A 40 -15.50 -21.19 0.87
N CYS A 41 -16.05 -21.50 2.05
CA CYS A 41 -16.19 -20.60 3.18
C CYS A 41 -15.45 -21.15 4.41
N ASP A 42 -14.66 -20.31 5.08
CA ASP A 42 -14.07 -20.71 6.36
C ASP A 42 -15.13 -20.66 7.49
N GLN A 43 -15.61 -21.82 7.93
CA GLN A 43 -16.62 -21.93 8.96
C GLN A 43 -16.08 -21.69 10.40
N THR A 44 -14.77 -21.45 10.57
CA THR A 44 -14.21 -21.02 11.86
C THR A 44 -14.57 -19.57 12.22
N VAL A 45 -15.02 -18.79 11.23
CA VAL A 45 -15.67 -17.48 11.40
C VAL A 45 -16.95 -17.47 10.56
N SER A 46 -18.02 -18.04 11.08
CA SER A 46 -19.25 -18.31 10.34
C SER A 46 -20.09 -17.07 9.98
N SER A 47 -19.70 -15.88 10.43
CA SER A 47 -20.41 -14.62 10.15
C SER A 47 -20.18 -14.06 8.77
N HIS A 48 -19.12 -14.48 8.07
CA HIS A 48 -18.78 -14.08 6.71
C HIS A 48 -17.93 -15.16 6.02
N CYS A 49 -18.24 -15.47 4.75
CA CYS A 49 -17.66 -16.59 4.02
C CYS A 49 -16.13 -16.49 3.89
N LEU A 50 -15.59 -15.30 3.56
CA LEU A 50 -14.17 -15.08 3.36
C LEU A 50 -13.42 -14.61 4.62
N TYR A 51 -13.98 -14.78 5.81
CA TYR A 51 -13.31 -14.50 7.08
C TYR A 51 -12.89 -15.79 7.79
N PRO A 52 -11.70 -15.81 8.43
CA PRO A 52 -10.69 -14.77 8.47
C PRO A 52 -9.96 -14.61 7.11
N PHE A 53 -9.51 -13.40 6.79
CA PHE A 53 -8.84 -13.07 5.53
C PHE A 53 -7.52 -12.30 5.80
N PRO A 54 -6.43 -12.47 5.02
CA PRO A 54 -6.23 -13.53 4.02
C PRO A 54 -6.09 -14.92 4.67
N ASN A 55 -6.32 -15.99 3.91
CA ASN A 55 -6.31 -17.35 4.48
C ASN A 55 -5.97 -18.38 3.39
N ASN A 56 -5.08 -19.32 3.69
CA ASN A 56 -4.72 -20.40 2.78
C ASN A 56 -5.88 -21.37 2.48
N HIS A 57 -6.98 -21.32 3.25
CA HIS A 57 -8.23 -21.99 2.88
C HIS A 57 -8.75 -21.55 1.50
N PHE A 58 -8.45 -20.32 1.09
CA PHE A 58 -8.84 -19.74 -0.20
C PHE A 58 -7.73 -19.84 -1.24
N THR A 59 -6.92 -20.89 -1.18
CA THR A 59 -5.89 -21.20 -2.16
C THR A 59 -6.02 -22.64 -2.65
N ALA A 60 -5.50 -22.90 -3.83
CA ALA A 60 -5.35 -24.25 -4.38
C ALA A 60 -3.87 -24.54 -4.62
N ALA A 61 -3.47 -25.82 -4.56
CA ALA A 61 -2.10 -26.21 -4.90
C ALA A 61 -1.83 -25.97 -6.39
N ASP A 62 -0.74 -25.28 -6.70
CA ASP A 62 -0.28 -25.01 -8.05
C ASP A 62 1.24 -25.10 -8.11
N VAL A 63 1.75 -26.18 -8.69
CA VAL A 63 3.19 -26.47 -8.73
C VAL A 63 3.98 -25.59 -9.70
N ASP A 64 3.28 -24.85 -10.57
CA ASP A 64 3.89 -23.97 -11.56
C ASP A 64 4.18 -22.57 -10.99
N THR A 65 3.66 -22.24 -9.81
CA THR A 65 3.94 -21.01 -9.11
C THR A 65 5.11 -21.12 -8.11
N PRO A 66 5.85 -20.05 -7.83
CA PRO A 66 6.93 -20.06 -6.85
C PRO A 66 6.51 -20.43 -5.42
N THR A 67 5.29 -20.09 -5.01
CA THR A 67 4.77 -20.43 -3.67
C THR A 67 4.22 -21.86 -3.61
N GLY A 68 3.99 -22.51 -4.74
CA GLY A 68 3.28 -23.78 -4.84
C GLY A 68 1.76 -23.68 -4.65
N LEU A 69 1.24 -22.44 -4.60
CA LEU A 69 -0.17 -22.12 -4.38
C LEU A 69 -0.69 -21.18 -5.45
N ARG A 70 -2.00 -21.16 -5.62
CA ARG A 70 -2.72 -20.13 -6.37
C ARG A 70 -3.96 -19.71 -5.58
N VAL A 71 -4.24 -18.43 -5.52
CA VAL A 71 -5.48 -17.90 -4.93
C VAL A 71 -6.67 -18.49 -5.68
N ASN A 72 -7.66 -18.96 -4.94
CA ASN A 72 -8.83 -19.66 -5.47
C ASN A 72 -10.11 -19.17 -4.76
N LEU A 73 -10.44 -17.91 -4.96
CA LEU A 73 -11.67 -17.30 -4.47
C LEU A 73 -12.83 -17.75 -5.35
N ASP A 74 -13.89 -18.28 -4.72
CA ASP A 74 -15.13 -18.65 -5.41
C ASP A 74 -16.02 -17.41 -5.61
N ALA A 75 -16.56 -17.22 -6.81
CA ALA A 75 -17.41 -16.07 -7.13
C ALA A 75 -18.66 -15.96 -6.23
N SER A 76 -19.18 -17.08 -5.71
CA SER A 76 -20.32 -17.07 -4.79
C SER A 76 -19.96 -16.66 -3.36
N ALA A 77 -18.67 -16.56 -3.04
CA ALA A 77 -18.15 -16.10 -1.75
C ALA A 77 -17.77 -14.62 -1.75
N MET A 78 -17.64 -14.03 -2.93
CA MET A 78 -17.22 -12.65 -3.09
C MET A 78 -18.29 -11.65 -2.62
N PRO A 79 -17.89 -10.45 -2.14
CA PRO A 79 -18.82 -9.36 -1.87
C PRO A 79 -19.74 -9.09 -3.05
N VAL A 80 -20.97 -8.69 -2.79
CA VAL A 80 -21.95 -8.32 -3.81
C VAL A 80 -22.03 -6.81 -3.90
N ALA A 81 -21.71 -6.27 -5.07
CA ALA A 81 -21.91 -4.86 -5.37
C ALA A 81 -23.40 -4.60 -5.64
N GLU A 82 -24.03 -3.79 -4.81
CA GLU A 82 -25.43 -3.38 -4.95
C GLU A 82 -25.62 -2.28 -6.03
N PRO A 83 -26.81 -2.10 -6.58
CA PRO A 83 -27.07 -1.08 -7.56
C PRO A 83 -26.82 0.34 -7.03
N VAL A 84 -26.01 1.12 -7.75
CA VAL A 84 -25.66 2.51 -7.40
C VAL A 84 -26.14 3.47 -8.48
N SER A 85 -26.73 4.61 -8.09
CA SER A 85 -27.15 5.67 -9.01
C SER A 85 -26.69 7.04 -8.51
N VAL A 86 -25.63 7.56 -9.13
CA VAL A 86 -25.03 8.87 -8.82
C VAL A 86 -25.08 9.74 -10.08
N ALA A 87 -25.77 10.86 -9.99
CA ALA A 87 -25.83 11.82 -11.08
C ALA A 87 -24.48 12.52 -11.33
N PRO A 88 -24.18 12.96 -12.56
CA PRO A 88 -22.97 13.73 -12.85
C PRO A 88 -22.82 14.96 -11.96
N SER A 89 -21.62 15.16 -11.40
CA SER A 89 -21.26 16.23 -10.49
C SER A 89 -19.77 16.58 -10.60
N GLN A 90 -19.30 17.58 -9.85
CA GLN A 90 -17.86 17.86 -9.78
C GLN A 90 -17.06 16.73 -9.13
N LEU A 91 -17.68 15.97 -8.22
CA LEU A 91 -17.06 14.82 -7.54
C LEU A 91 -17.19 13.52 -8.34
N ALA A 92 -18.13 13.45 -9.28
CA ALA A 92 -18.32 12.32 -10.18
C ALA A 92 -18.71 12.84 -11.57
N PRO A 93 -17.75 13.29 -12.41
CA PRO A 93 -18.03 14.02 -13.65
C PRO A 93 -18.94 13.29 -14.64
N GLN A 94 -18.83 11.97 -14.73
CA GLN A 94 -19.70 11.14 -15.58
C GLN A 94 -20.91 10.57 -14.83
N GLY A 95 -20.95 10.74 -13.50
CA GLY A 95 -21.86 9.96 -12.67
C GLY A 95 -21.53 8.46 -12.71
N VAL A 96 -22.36 7.66 -12.07
CA VAL A 96 -22.29 6.19 -12.18
C VAL A 96 -23.71 5.63 -12.02
N GLU A 97 -24.05 4.63 -12.79
CA GLU A 97 -25.33 3.93 -12.71
C GLU A 97 -25.09 2.43 -12.93
N THR A 98 -25.45 1.64 -11.95
CA THR A 98 -25.54 0.18 -12.03
C THR A 98 -26.97 -0.23 -11.68
N THR A 99 -27.53 -1.22 -12.35
CA THR A 99 -28.96 -1.55 -12.25
C THR A 99 -29.24 -2.89 -11.61
N GLU A 100 -28.22 -3.71 -11.44
CA GLU A 100 -28.35 -5.08 -10.91
C GLU A 100 -27.24 -5.33 -9.88
N ALA A 101 -27.57 -6.04 -8.81
CA ALA A 101 -26.59 -6.53 -7.84
C ALA A 101 -25.70 -7.58 -8.50
N LYS A 102 -24.40 -7.49 -8.28
CA LYS A 102 -23.41 -8.36 -8.94
C LYS A 102 -22.31 -8.75 -7.96
N ALA A 103 -22.02 -10.04 -7.85
CA ALA A 103 -20.86 -10.50 -7.13
C ALA A 103 -19.57 -10.00 -7.82
N VAL A 104 -18.59 -9.61 -7.04
CA VAL A 104 -17.25 -9.25 -7.54
C VAL A 104 -16.67 -10.44 -8.28
N ASP A 105 -16.15 -10.21 -9.49
CA ASP A 105 -15.48 -11.24 -10.29
C ASP A 105 -14.07 -11.51 -9.75
N PRO A 106 -13.77 -12.70 -9.21
CA PRO A 106 -12.47 -13.00 -8.61
C PRO A 106 -11.34 -13.27 -9.63
N GLY A 107 -11.62 -13.22 -10.93
CA GLY A 107 -10.69 -13.68 -11.97
C GLY A 107 -9.28 -13.07 -11.87
N GLU A 108 -9.16 -11.75 -11.61
CA GLU A 108 -7.84 -11.12 -11.47
C GLU A 108 -7.14 -11.43 -10.14
N TRP A 109 -7.89 -11.65 -9.05
CA TRP A 109 -7.32 -12.09 -7.78
C TRP A 109 -6.77 -13.51 -7.87
N ASN A 110 -7.49 -14.39 -8.57
CA ASN A 110 -7.11 -15.80 -8.77
C ASN A 110 -5.90 -15.98 -9.70
N ARG A 111 -5.35 -14.90 -10.27
CA ARG A 111 -4.05 -14.93 -10.97
C ARG A 111 -2.85 -14.85 -10.00
N ASN A 112 -3.06 -14.49 -8.75
CA ASN A 112 -1.99 -14.35 -7.77
C ASN A 112 -1.64 -15.72 -7.14
N ASP A 113 -0.38 -15.89 -6.75
CA ASP A 113 0.12 -17.08 -6.05
C ASP A 113 0.17 -16.93 -4.52
N GLY A 114 -0.46 -15.90 -4.02
CA GLY A 114 -0.54 -15.56 -2.59
C GLY A 114 -1.18 -14.21 -2.37
N PHE A 115 -1.09 -13.72 -1.13
CA PHE A 115 -1.73 -12.50 -0.69
C PHE A 115 -0.76 -11.32 -0.60
N SER A 116 -1.27 -10.10 -0.42
CA SER A 116 -0.48 -8.87 -0.35
C SER A 116 0.57 -8.90 0.77
N PRO A 117 1.82 -8.42 0.55
CA PRO A 117 2.81 -8.26 1.62
C PRO A 117 2.40 -7.21 2.68
N GLY A 118 1.48 -6.32 2.36
CA GLY A 118 0.88 -5.37 3.31
C GLY A 118 -0.55 -5.71 3.69
N SER A 119 -0.97 -6.97 3.56
CA SER A 119 -2.35 -7.39 3.88
C SER A 119 -2.78 -6.93 5.26
N MET A 120 -3.92 -6.26 5.33
CA MET A 120 -4.66 -6.20 6.57
C MET A 120 -5.33 -7.55 6.83
N LEU A 121 -5.10 -8.11 8.01
CA LEU A 121 -5.69 -9.38 8.41
C LEU A 121 -7.05 -9.08 9.06
N LEU A 122 -8.09 -9.71 8.56
CA LEU A 122 -9.47 -9.49 8.98
C LEU A 122 -10.01 -10.69 9.73
N ALA A 123 -10.61 -10.46 10.90
CA ALA A 123 -11.41 -11.44 11.60
C ALA A 123 -12.70 -10.79 12.12
N HIS A 124 -13.71 -11.58 12.39
CA HIS A 124 -14.91 -11.10 13.06
C HIS A 124 -15.08 -11.80 14.39
N MET A 125 -14.94 -11.05 15.48
CA MET A 125 -15.03 -11.52 16.86
C MET A 125 -15.99 -10.62 17.63
N PRO A 126 -17.29 -10.83 17.50
CA PRO A 126 -18.32 -9.97 18.09
C PRO A 126 -18.12 -9.77 19.60
N GLY A 127 -18.12 -8.51 20.02
CA GLY A 127 -17.97 -8.14 21.43
C GLY A 127 -16.55 -8.11 21.95
N ILE A 128 -15.52 -8.30 21.10
CA ILE A 128 -14.14 -8.13 21.53
C ILE A 128 -13.88 -6.69 22.01
N ASP A 129 -13.22 -6.57 23.13
CA ASP A 129 -12.69 -5.31 23.66
C ASP A 129 -11.16 -5.38 23.61
N LEU A 130 -10.54 -4.52 22.77
CA LEU A 130 -9.11 -4.56 22.54
C LEU A 130 -8.31 -4.15 23.78
N GLU A 131 -8.84 -3.23 24.61
CA GLU A 131 -8.19 -2.81 25.84
C GLU A 131 -8.24 -3.91 26.89
N GLN A 132 -9.39 -4.53 27.12
CA GLN A 132 -9.55 -5.67 28.04
C GLN A 132 -8.76 -6.91 27.58
N THR A 133 -8.63 -7.07 26.27
CA THR A 133 -7.80 -8.13 25.66
C THR A 133 -6.32 -7.84 25.82
N GLY A 134 -5.92 -6.57 25.92
CA GLY A 134 -4.51 -6.15 25.96
C GLY A 134 -3.87 -6.13 24.56
N ALA A 135 -4.67 -5.92 23.52
CA ALA A 135 -4.20 -5.87 22.14
C ALA A 135 -3.22 -4.71 21.91
N VAL A 136 -2.27 -4.93 21.03
CA VAL A 136 -1.20 -3.97 20.72
C VAL A 136 -1.76 -2.79 19.91
N ARG A 137 -1.43 -1.58 20.34
CA ARG A 137 -1.83 -0.32 19.68
C ARG A 137 -0.82 0.09 18.61
N ILE A 138 -1.25 0.87 17.63
CA ILE A 138 -0.40 1.45 16.58
C ILE A 138 0.77 2.30 17.13
N THR A 139 0.63 2.85 18.33
CA THR A 139 1.66 3.65 19.01
C THR A 139 2.64 2.83 19.85
N ASP A 140 2.48 1.50 19.91
CA ASP A 140 3.26 0.63 20.79
C ASP A 140 3.52 -0.75 20.14
N VAL A 141 3.93 -0.73 18.87
CA VAL A 141 4.07 -1.93 18.05
C VAL A 141 5.11 -2.93 18.58
N GLU A 142 6.09 -2.46 19.37
CA GLU A 142 7.09 -3.31 20.03
C GLU A 142 6.46 -4.46 20.83
N ARG A 143 5.35 -4.18 21.52
CA ARG A 143 4.65 -5.16 22.34
C ARG A 143 4.04 -6.33 21.57
N SER A 144 3.94 -6.23 20.26
CA SER A 144 3.52 -7.38 19.43
C SER A 144 4.54 -8.53 19.44
N LEU A 145 5.79 -8.25 19.84
CA LEU A 145 6.84 -9.23 19.98
C LEU A 145 6.85 -9.91 21.37
N ASP A 146 6.06 -9.42 22.33
CA ASP A 146 5.98 -9.98 23.66
C ASP A 146 5.46 -11.43 23.64
N THR A 147 6.05 -12.32 24.42
CA THR A 147 5.68 -13.73 24.44
C THR A 147 4.24 -13.99 24.87
N ASP A 148 3.63 -13.06 25.60
CA ASP A 148 2.26 -13.10 26.10
C ASP A 148 1.27 -12.24 25.28
N ALA A 149 1.70 -11.63 24.16
CA ALA A 149 0.84 -10.86 23.29
C ALA A 149 -0.42 -11.67 22.91
N PRO A 150 -1.64 -11.10 23.12
CA PRO A 150 -2.88 -11.85 22.91
C PRO A 150 -3.23 -12.00 21.43
N ILE A 151 -2.80 -11.06 20.60
CA ILE A 151 -2.92 -11.11 19.13
C ILE A 151 -1.50 -11.12 18.59
N LEU A 152 -1.20 -12.11 17.77
CA LEU A 152 0.16 -12.32 17.25
C LEU A 152 0.12 -12.87 15.82
N VAL A 153 1.21 -12.60 15.10
CA VAL A 153 1.50 -13.21 13.80
C VAL A 153 2.91 -13.75 13.85
N ILE A 154 3.10 -14.99 13.43
CA ILE A 154 4.42 -15.61 13.34
C ILE A 154 4.72 -16.06 11.92
N ASN A 155 5.98 -16.01 11.53
CA ASN A 155 6.44 -16.75 10.35
C ASN A 155 6.30 -18.25 10.64
N ALA A 156 5.64 -18.98 9.77
CA ALA A 156 5.29 -20.38 10.01
C ALA A 156 6.50 -21.31 10.06
N ASP A 157 7.62 -20.98 9.42
CA ASP A 157 8.81 -21.83 9.35
C ASP A 157 9.84 -21.48 10.43
N THR A 158 10.02 -20.19 10.74
CA THR A 158 11.02 -19.73 11.71
C THR A 158 10.46 -19.50 13.11
N GLY A 159 9.14 -19.29 13.22
CA GLY A 159 8.47 -18.90 14.46
C GLY A 159 8.73 -17.45 14.90
N GLU A 160 9.44 -16.68 14.09
CA GLU A 160 9.70 -15.26 14.37
C GLU A 160 8.40 -14.49 14.41
N ARG A 161 8.22 -13.69 15.46
CA ARG A 161 7.04 -12.82 15.59
C ARG A 161 7.16 -11.62 14.65
N HIS A 162 6.07 -11.33 13.98
CA HIS A 162 5.97 -10.18 13.11
C HIS A 162 5.43 -8.97 13.86
N LEU A 163 5.97 -7.78 13.54
CA LEU A 163 5.48 -6.51 14.08
C LEU A 163 4.08 -6.21 13.56
N ILE A 164 3.12 -6.05 14.47
CA ILE A 164 1.74 -5.76 14.15
C ILE A 164 1.12 -4.76 15.13
N TRP A 165 -0.05 -4.23 14.77
CA TRP A 165 -1.01 -3.68 15.72
C TRP A 165 -2.41 -4.18 15.40
N ALA A 166 -3.33 -4.03 16.35
CA ALA A 166 -4.72 -4.40 16.19
C ALA A 166 -5.65 -3.21 16.42
N GLU A 167 -6.69 -3.12 15.61
CA GLU A 167 -7.72 -2.09 15.69
C GLU A 167 -9.09 -2.68 15.32
N LEU A 168 -10.16 -2.01 15.71
CA LEU A 168 -11.50 -2.32 15.21
C LEU A 168 -11.84 -1.35 14.09
N ASP A 169 -12.64 -1.78 13.13
CA ASP A 169 -13.17 -0.87 12.11
C ASP A 169 -14.17 0.10 12.74
N VAL A 170 -13.70 1.27 13.14
CA VAL A 170 -14.54 2.33 13.75
C VAL A 170 -15.49 2.99 12.77
N ASN A 171 -15.39 2.66 11.47
CA ASN A 171 -16.30 3.15 10.44
C ASN A 171 -17.49 2.22 10.21
N ALA A 172 -17.55 1.09 10.90
CA ALA A 172 -18.70 0.19 10.86
C ALA A 172 -19.93 0.87 11.46
N GLU A 173 -21.05 0.79 10.75
CA GLU A 173 -22.34 1.34 11.18
C GLU A 173 -23.02 0.44 12.22
N ASP A 174 -22.84 -0.87 12.08
CA ASP A 174 -23.32 -1.89 13.03
C ASP A 174 -22.15 -2.42 13.88
N SER A 175 -22.15 -2.12 15.17
CA SER A 175 -21.15 -2.63 16.11
C SER A 175 -21.13 -4.17 16.21
N GLY A 176 -22.20 -4.85 15.82
CA GLY A 176 -22.27 -6.31 15.71
C GLY A 176 -21.60 -6.88 14.47
N ARG A 177 -21.24 -6.02 13.51
CA ARG A 177 -20.54 -6.36 12.26
C ARG A 177 -19.18 -5.66 12.12
N GLN A 178 -18.61 -5.24 13.22
CA GLN A 178 -17.32 -4.56 13.28
C GLN A 178 -16.18 -5.56 13.09
N ALA A 179 -15.37 -5.37 12.07
CA ALA A 179 -14.20 -6.21 11.83
C ALA A 179 -13.08 -5.93 12.86
N LEU A 180 -12.43 -7.00 13.34
CA LEU A 180 -11.12 -6.95 13.94
C LEU A 180 -10.10 -6.88 12.79
N ILE A 181 -9.28 -5.82 12.78
CA ILE A 181 -8.24 -5.57 11.80
C ILE A 181 -6.88 -5.72 12.48
N ILE A 182 -6.04 -6.63 11.99
CA ILE A 182 -4.65 -6.78 12.41
C ILE A 182 -3.78 -6.29 11.26
N ARG A 183 -2.94 -5.29 11.51
CA ARG A 183 -2.11 -4.66 10.48
C ARG A 183 -0.64 -4.94 10.68
N PRO A 184 0.10 -5.30 9.63
CA PRO A 184 1.55 -5.40 9.70
C PRO A 184 2.17 -3.99 9.83
N ALA A 185 3.04 -3.80 10.83
CA ALA A 185 3.81 -2.58 11.01
C ALA A 185 5.07 -2.52 10.11
N LYS A 186 5.34 -3.61 9.41
CA LYS A 186 6.37 -3.83 8.40
C LYS A 186 5.82 -4.85 7.41
N ASN A 187 6.13 -4.75 6.12
CA ASN A 187 5.64 -5.73 5.16
C ASN A 187 6.07 -7.15 5.52
N PHE A 188 5.20 -8.10 5.26
CA PHE A 188 5.54 -9.52 5.27
C PHE A 188 6.54 -9.84 4.16
N THR A 189 7.33 -10.89 4.35
CA THR A 189 8.29 -11.35 3.34
C THR A 189 7.58 -12.09 2.21
N GLU A 190 7.91 -11.74 0.99
CA GLU A 190 7.37 -12.34 -0.22
C GLU A 190 7.61 -13.86 -0.27
N GLY A 191 6.59 -14.61 -0.65
CA GLY A 191 6.63 -16.07 -0.78
C GLY A 191 6.60 -16.84 0.54
N GLU A 192 6.62 -16.19 1.70
CA GLU A 192 6.61 -16.84 3.00
C GLU A 192 5.20 -17.06 3.55
N ARG A 193 5.07 -18.11 4.36
CA ARG A 193 3.84 -18.46 5.07
C ARG A 193 3.85 -17.89 6.49
N TYR A 194 2.72 -17.34 6.90
CA TYR A 194 2.50 -16.78 8.24
C TYR A 194 1.30 -17.42 8.91
N ILE A 195 1.29 -17.41 10.24
CA ILE A 195 0.17 -17.86 11.08
C ILE A 195 -0.25 -16.69 11.96
N ALA A 196 -1.52 -16.30 11.86
CA ALA A 196 -2.16 -15.36 12.77
C ALA A 196 -2.91 -16.11 13.87
N ALA A 197 -2.85 -15.61 15.10
CA ALA A 197 -3.52 -16.20 16.23
C ALA A 197 -4.09 -15.15 17.19
N VAL A 198 -5.27 -15.45 17.74
CA VAL A 198 -5.93 -14.67 18.78
C VAL A 198 -6.15 -15.59 19.98
N ARG A 199 -5.66 -15.18 21.14
CA ARG A 199 -5.78 -15.92 22.39
C ARG A 199 -6.26 -15.01 23.52
N ASN A 200 -6.93 -15.57 24.48
CA ASN A 200 -7.40 -14.87 25.69
C ASN A 200 -8.20 -13.58 25.41
N ALA A 201 -8.87 -13.50 24.24
CA ALA A 201 -9.69 -12.37 23.87
C ALA A 201 -10.86 -12.18 24.85
N ARG A 202 -11.14 -10.92 25.19
CA ARG A 202 -12.11 -10.53 26.22
C ARG A 202 -13.13 -9.53 25.71
N ASN A 203 -14.31 -9.58 26.33
CA ASN A 203 -15.34 -8.56 26.14
C ASN A 203 -15.12 -7.37 27.11
N SER A 204 -15.96 -6.34 27.01
CA SER A 204 -15.89 -5.13 27.84
C SER A 204 -16.12 -5.38 29.34
N ALA A 205 -16.66 -6.54 29.73
CA ALA A 205 -16.76 -6.96 31.14
C ALA A 205 -15.49 -7.70 31.62
N GLY A 206 -14.50 -7.91 30.76
CA GLY A 206 -13.29 -8.67 31.05
C GLY A 206 -13.47 -10.19 31.01
N GLU A 207 -14.61 -10.68 30.52
CA GLU A 207 -14.88 -12.10 30.36
C GLU A 207 -14.30 -12.60 29.04
N GLN A 208 -13.83 -13.85 29.01
CA GLN A 208 -13.35 -14.47 27.77
C GLN A 208 -14.48 -14.60 26.74
N LEU A 209 -14.17 -14.32 25.47
CA LEU A 209 -15.08 -14.53 24.38
C LEU A 209 -15.31 -16.03 24.14
N GLU A 210 -16.53 -16.36 23.72
CA GLU A 210 -16.87 -17.71 23.28
C GLU A 210 -16.08 -18.09 22.03
N VAL A 211 -15.67 -19.34 21.97
CA VAL A 211 -14.93 -19.92 20.84
C VAL A 211 -15.92 -20.50 19.85
N ASN A 212 -15.74 -20.20 18.57
CA ASN A 212 -16.53 -20.81 17.50
C ASN A 212 -16.54 -22.35 17.65
N PRO A 213 -17.68 -23.02 17.53
CA PRO A 213 -17.78 -24.46 17.78
C PRO A 213 -16.86 -25.31 16.89
N LEU A 214 -16.70 -24.96 15.60
CA LEU A 214 -15.82 -25.69 14.70
C LEU A 214 -14.35 -25.46 15.06
N PHE A 215 -13.95 -24.21 15.31
CA PHE A 215 -12.58 -23.94 15.76
C PHE A 215 -12.27 -24.68 17.06
N ARG A 216 -13.23 -24.74 18.02
CA ARG A 216 -13.10 -25.53 19.25
C ARG A 216 -12.95 -27.02 18.96
N ALA A 217 -13.69 -27.56 17.97
CA ALA A 217 -13.56 -28.97 17.59
C ALA A 217 -12.14 -29.30 17.08
N TYR A 218 -11.56 -28.43 16.25
CA TYR A 218 -10.17 -28.57 15.80
C TYR A 218 -9.18 -28.41 16.97
N ARG A 219 -9.31 -27.32 17.73
CA ARG A 219 -8.44 -26.99 18.86
C ARG A 219 -8.39 -28.12 19.91
N ASP A 220 -9.54 -28.65 20.29
CA ASP A 220 -9.66 -29.64 21.37
C ASP A 220 -9.56 -31.09 20.85
N GLY A 221 -9.31 -31.31 19.55
CA GLY A 221 -9.18 -32.63 18.94
C GLY A 221 -10.48 -33.44 18.92
N ILE A 222 -11.63 -32.75 18.88
CA ILE A 222 -12.97 -33.39 18.85
C ILE A 222 -13.32 -33.71 17.40
N ASP A 223 -13.60 -34.99 17.12
CA ASP A 223 -14.07 -35.44 15.80
C ASP A 223 -15.50 -34.94 15.54
N THR A 224 -15.69 -34.19 14.46
CA THR A 224 -16.99 -33.66 14.06
C THR A 224 -17.90 -34.71 13.40
N GLU A 225 -17.33 -35.81 12.89
CA GLU A 225 -17.98 -36.81 12.02
C GLU A 225 -18.59 -36.20 10.74
N ILE A 226 -18.19 -34.99 10.37
CA ILE A 226 -18.61 -34.30 9.14
C ILE A 226 -17.41 -34.25 8.19
N GLU A 227 -17.46 -35.02 7.10
CA GLU A 227 -16.35 -35.20 6.18
C GLU A 227 -15.77 -33.86 5.68
N ALA A 228 -16.63 -32.91 5.35
CA ALA A 228 -16.22 -31.59 4.86
C ALA A 228 -15.40 -30.80 5.92
N PHE A 229 -15.73 -30.90 7.20
CA PHE A 229 -14.96 -30.27 8.26
C PHE A 229 -13.67 -31.04 8.56
N GLU A 230 -13.75 -32.40 8.57
CA GLU A 230 -12.56 -33.23 8.84
C GLU A 230 -11.50 -33.15 7.73
N ALA A 231 -11.89 -32.79 6.51
CA ALA A 231 -10.93 -32.54 5.41
C ALA A 231 -9.90 -31.47 5.74
N ARG A 232 -10.26 -30.46 6.56
CA ARG A 232 -9.38 -29.36 6.98
C ARG A 232 -8.53 -29.68 8.22
N ARG A 233 -8.84 -30.75 8.95
CA ARG A 233 -8.20 -31.05 10.24
C ARG A 233 -6.68 -31.10 10.17
N SER A 234 -6.13 -31.72 9.13
CA SER A 234 -4.67 -31.83 8.97
C SER A 234 -3.97 -30.46 8.87
N ALA A 235 -4.57 -29.50 8.17
CA ALA A 235 -4.05 -28.14 8.08
C ALA A 235 -4.12 -27.42 9.42
N MET A 236 -5.24 -27.58 10.14
CA MET A 236 -5.40 -26.98 11.48
C MET A 236 -4.41 -27.58 12.50
N GLU A 237 -4.15 -28.90 12.45
CA GLU A 237 -3.15 -29.53 13.33
C GLU A 237 -1.72 -29.04 13.03
N ASP A 238 -1.37 -28.78 11.76
CA ASP A 238 -0.08 -28.16 11.41
C ASP A 238 0.04 -26.75 12.01
N ILE A 239 -1.03 -25.93 11.92
CA ILE A 239 -1.08 -24.59 12.53
C ILE A 239 -0.86 -24.69 14.04
N PHE A 240 -1.60 -25.56 14.73
CA PHE A 240 -1.48 -25.71 16.18
C PHE A 240 -0.10 -26.23 16.59
N SER A 241 0.46 -27.21 15.88
CA SER A 241 1.78 -27.75 16.15
C SER A 241 2.85 -26.65 16.06
N ARG A 242 2.82 -25.83 15.00
CA ARG A 242 3.77 -24.72 14.83
C ARG A 242 3.62 -23.66 15.91
N LEU A 243 2.40 -23.32 16.31
CA LEU A 243 2.16 -22.39 17.41
C LEU A 243 2.69 -22.94 18.74
N GLU A 244 2.46 -24.22 19.06
CA GLU A 244 2.96 -24.88 20.26
C GLU A 244 4.50 -24.96 20.29
N ASP A 245 5.15 -25.26 19.15
CA ASP A 245 6.60 -25.27 19.00
C ASP A 245 7.23 -23.91 19.32
N HIS A 246 6.47 -22.83 19.16
CA HIS A 246 6.88 -21.45 19.44
C HIS A 246 6.23 -20.86 20.70
N GLY A 247 5.75 -21.73 21.61
CA GLY A 247 5.32 -21.35 22.95
C GLY A 247 3.93 -20.74 23.05
N VAL A 248 3.06 -20.97 22.07
CA VAL A 248 1.65 -20.57 22.11
C VAL A 248 0.78 -21.80 22.40
N ASP A 249 0.23 -21.86 23.62
CA ASP A 249 -0.60 -22.99 24.05
C ASP A 249 -1.92 -23.00 23.28
N ARG A 250 -2.22 -24.13 22.60
CA ARG A 250 -3.44 -24.28 21.80
C ARG A 250 -4.71 -24.11 22.64
N SER A 251 -4.68 -24.45 23.92
CA SER A 251 -5.84 -24.32 24.82
C SER A 251 -6.26 -22.87 25.08
N GLU A 252 -5.36 -21.89 24.86
CA GLU A 252 -5.61 -20.46 25.01
C GLU A 252 -6.23 -19.84 23.76
N LEU A 253 -6.16 -20.54 22.60
CA LEU A 253 -6.58 -20.01 21.30
C LEU A 253 -8.10 -19.88 21.20
N GLN A 254 -8.57 -18.76 20.64
CA GLN A 254 -9.94 -18.52 20.24
C GLN A 254 -10.09 -18.48 18.73
N LEU A 255 -9.01 -18.15 18.00
CA LEU A 255 -8.94 -18.21 16.54
C LEU A 255 -7.46 -18.36 16.12
N ALA A 256 -7.19 -19.14 15.08
CA ALA A 256 -5.91 -19.17 14.39
C ALA A 256 -6.13 -19.61 12.93
N TRP A 257 -5.35 -19.03 12.04
CA TRP A 257 -5.35 -19.37 10.61
C TRP A 257 -3.99 -19.06 9.99
N ASP A 258 -3.75 -19.55 8.80
CA ASP A 258 -2.52 -19.30 8.06
C ASP A 258 -2.80 -18.66 6.70
N PHE A 259 -1.78 -17.98 6.18
CA PHE A 259 -1.79 -17.37 4.86
C PHE A 259 -0.39 -17.31 4.29
N THR A 260 -0.29 -17.28 2.96
CA THR A 260 0.99 -17.21 2.24
C THR A 260 1.05 -15.92 1.45
N ILE A 261 2.17 -15.21 1.54
CA ILE A 261 2.40 -13.95 0.82
C ILE A 261 2.73 -14.28 -0.64
N ALA A 262 2.24 -13.46 -1.56
CA ALA A 262 2.55 -13.56 -2.96
C ALA A 262 4.06 -13.49 -3.21
N SER A 263 4.53 -14.25 -4.18
CA SER A 263 5.94 -14.24 -4.57
C SER A 263 6.32 -12.92 -5.27
N GLN A 264 7.61 -12.60 -5.28
CA GLN A 264 8.16 -11.52 -6.11
C GLN A 264 7.65 -11.61 -7.55
N GLN A 265 7.61 -12.81 -8.13
CA GLN A 265 7.13 -13.01 -9.50
C GLN A 265 5.69 -12.54 -9.64
N SER A 266 4.78 -12.99 -8.80
CA SER A 266 3.36 -12.62 -8.85
C SER A 266 3.14 -11.11 -8.71
N LEU A 267 3.92 -10.44 -7.84
CA LEU A 267 3.82 -9.02 -7.59
C LEU A 267 4.36 -8.15 -8.74
N THR A 268 5.52 -8.55 -9.32
CA THR A 268 6.30 -7.61 -10.16
C THR A 268 6.39 -8.02 -11.64
N GLU A 269 6.07 -9.28 -11.99
CA GLU A 269 6.37 -9.83 -13.31
C GLU A 269 5.71 -9.07 -14.46
N ARG A 270 4.46 -8.60 -14.30
CA ARG A 270 3.75 -7.86 -15.36
C ARG A 270 4.46 -6.57 -15.73
N LEU A 271 4.82 -5.75 -14.71
CA LEU A 271 5.56 -4.50 -14.94
C LEU A 271 6.96 -4.75 -15.49
N LEU A 272 7.66 -5.78 -15.00
CA LEU A 272 8.98 -6.17 -15.52
C LEU A 272 8.90 -6.66 -16.96
N ALA A 273 7.88 -7.42 -17.31
CA ALA A 273 7.68 -7.93 -18.66
C ALA A 273 7.45 -6.80 -19.67
N ILE A 274 6.51 -5.88 -19.36
CA ILE A 274 6.26 -4.73 -20.26
C ILE A 274 7.48 -3.80 -20.34
N ARG A 275 8.22 -3.58 -19.24
CA ARG A 275 9.48 -2.84 -19.26
C ARG A 275 10.50 -3.49 -20.18
N ASP A 276 10.78 -4.77 -19.96
CA ASP A 276 11.85 -5.47 -20.68
C ASP A 276 11.53 -5.64 -22.17
N ASP A 277 10.26 -5.87 -22.52
CA ASP A 277 9.79 -5.94 -23.89
C ASP A 277 9.86 -4.55 -24.56
N ALA A 278 9.40 -3.49 -23.89
CA ALA A 278 9.44 -2.13 -24.42
C ALA A 278 10.86 -1.62 -24.67
N PHE A 279 11.80 -1.87 -23.76
CA PHE A 279 13.22 -1.51 -23.98
C PHE A 279 13.88 -2.38 -25.06
N SER A 280 13.44 -3.64 -25.24
CA SER A 280 13.84 -4.48 -26.36
C SER A 280 13.28 -3.97 -27.69
N TRP A 281 12.03 -3.48 -27.70
CA TRP A 281 11.40 -2.84 -28.84
C TRP A 281 12.15 -1.56 -29.29
N LEU A 282 12.64 -0.74 -28.34
CA LEU A 282 13.51 0.40 -28.66
C LEU A 282 14.82 -0.06 -29.36
N GLY A 283 15.33 -1.24 -29.04
CA GLY A 283 16.54 -1.78 -29.68
C GLY A 283 17.78 -0.93 -29.49
N GLY A 284 17.84 -0.09 -28.45
CA GLY A 284 18.91 0.86 -28.17
C GLY A 284 18.75 2.20 -28.90
N ASN A 285 17.57 2.49 -29.47
CA ASN A 285 17.21 3.82 -29.98
C ASN A 285 16.53 4.65 -28.88
N SER A 286 16.48 5.96 -29.08
CA SER A 286 15.62 6.84 -28.26
C SER A 286 14.14 6.59 -28.54
N PRO A 287 13.26 6.77 -27.56
CA PRO A 287 11.83 6.92 -27.83
C PRO A 287 11.58 8.02 -28.88
N VAL A 288 10.63 7.78 -29.78
CA VAL A 288 10.19 8.81 -30.74
C VAL A 288 9.45 9.91 -29.98
N PHE A 289 9.81 11.18 -30.21
CA PHE A 289 9.17 12.29 -29.53
C PHE A 289 8.94 13.49 -30.47
N THR A 290 8.01 14.35 -30.08
CA THR A 290 7.70 15.60 -30.77
C THR A 290 7.66 16.74 -29.75
N VAL A 291 8.40 17.83 -30.01
CA VAL A 291 8.25 19.09 -29.27
C VAL A 291 7.16 19.90 -29.92
N GLU A 292 6.11 20.23 -29.18
CA GLU A 292 4.94 20.94 -29.68
C GLU A 292 5.01 22.44 -29.39
N GLU A 293 5.46 22.81 -28.18
CA GLU A 293 5.54 24.19 -27.75
C GLU A 293 6.80 24.45 -26.95
N VAL A 294 7.44 25.61 -27.22
CA VAL A 294 8.62 26.11 -26.49
C VAL A 294 8.37 27.58 -26.17
N GLY A 295 8.42 27.97 -24.89
CA GLY A 295 8.20 29.37 -24.54
C GLY A 295 8.30 29.67 -23.05
N VAL A 296 8.39 30.95 -22.71
CA VAL A 296 8.32 31.44 -21.31
C VAL A 296 6.87 31.41 -20.81
N GLU A 297 5.94 31.58 -21.72
CA GLU A 297 4.51 31.67 -21.44
C GLU A 297 3.76 30.49 -22.07
N ILE A 298 3.96 29.30 -21.53
CA ILE A 298 3.09 28.17 -21.87
C ILE A 298 1.78 28.32 -21.07
N ASP A 299 0.64 28.31 -21.75
CA ASP A 299 -0.71 28.57 -21.19
C ASP A 299 -0.92 30.03 -20.69
N GLY A 300 -0.23 31.02 -21.28
CA GLY A 300 -0.57 32.44 -21.17
C GLY A 300 -0.18 33.16 -19.89
N ALA A 301 0.77 32.64 -19.09
CA ALA A 301 1.28 33.36 -17.92
C ALA A 301 2.81 33.17 -17.76
N PRO A 302 3.59 34.26 -17.77
CA PRO A 302 4.99 34.21 -17.39
C PRO A 302 5.12 33.80 -15.94
N ARG A 303 6.08 32.92 -15.64
CA ARG A 303 6.36 32.45 -14.30
C ARG A 303 7.76 32.89 -13.87
N GLY A 304 7.84 33.79 -12.90
CA GLY A 304 9.11 34.23 -12.35
C GLY A 304 9.98 33.05 -11.91
N GLY A 305 11.28 33.14 -12.21
CA GLY A 305 12.25 32.09 -11.88
C GLY A 305 12.40 30.98 -12.93
N LEU A 306 11.48 30.86 -13.90
CA LEU A 306 11.58 29.93 -15.03
C LEU A 306 11.84 30.69 -16.33
N SER A 307 12.83 30.26 -17.09
CA SER A 307 13.23 30.92 -18.35
C SER A 307 12.66 30.24 -19.60
N ARG A 308 12.26 28.95 -19.50
CA ARG A 308 11.65 28.22 -20.61
C ARG A 308 10.77 27.07 -20.11
N GLY A 309 9.63 26.85 -20.77
CA GLY A 309 8.87 25.62 -20.71
C GLY A 309 8.92 24.92 -22.05
N ILE A 310 8.90 23.60 -22.07
CA ILE A 310 8.87 22.75 -23.27
C ILE A 310 7.78 21.72 -23.07
N THR A 311 6.84 21.63 -24.03
CA THR A 311 5.82 20.57 -24.02
C THR A 311 5.86 19.78 -25.31
N GLY A 312 5.38 18.56 -25.25
CA GLY A 312 5.29 17.68 -26.40
C GLY A 312 4.75 16.32 -26.05
N THR A 313 4.96 15.39 -26.96
CA THR A 313 4.52 14.00 -26.86
C THR A 313 5.67 13.04 -27.16
N PHE A 314 5.52 11.81 -26.68
CA PHE A 314 6.42 10.71 -27.02
C PHE A 314 5.65 9.39 -27.10
N GLU A 315 6.20 8.46 -27.87
CA GLU A 315 5.57 7.17 -28.13
C GLU A 315 6.16 6.10 -27.20
N VAL A 316 5.28 5.31 -26.60
CA VAL A 316 5.57 4.16 -25.74
C VAL A 316 4.78 2.97 -26.29
N PRO A 317 5.31 1.75 -26.33
CA PRO A 317 4.52 0.58 -26.72
C PRO A 317 3.26 0.46 -25.85
N ASN A 318 2.12 0.21 -26.46
CA ASN A 318 0.82 0.11 -25.79
C ASN A 318 0.52 -1.34 -25.41
N TYR A 319 0.58 -1.62 -24.11
CA TYR A 319 0.24 -2.95 -23.56
C TYR A 319 -1.22 -3.06 -23.13
N LEU A 320 -2.03 -2.03 -23.38
CA LEU A 320 -3.43 -2.02 -23.03
C LEU A 320 -4.30 -2.55 -24.19
N ASN A 321 -5.47 -3.07 -23.88
CA ASN A 321 -6.37 -3.76 -24.81
C ASN A 321 -7.18 -2.85 -25.75
N GLN A 322 -6.94 -1.53 -25.72
CA GLN A 322 -7.58 -0.54 -26.60
C GLN A 322 -6.53 0.35 -27.24
N ALA A 323 -6.70 0.69 -28.51
CA ALA A 323 -5.80 1.53 -29.28
C ALA A 323 -5.58 2.89 -28.58
N GLY A 324 -4.30 3.26 -28.39
CA GLY A 324 -3.90 4.46 -27.67
C GLY A 324 -4.15 4.43 -26.17
N GLY A 325 -4.61 3.31 -25.59
CA GLY A 325 -4.76 3.06 -24.16
C GLY A 325 -5.64 4.06 -23.40
N PRO A 326 -6.88 4.37 -23.82
CA PRO A 326 -7.73 5.35 -23.14
C PRO A 326 -8.13 4.89 -21.73
N PRO A 327 -8.64 5.81 -20.86
CA PRO A 327 -9.21 5.43 -19.56
C PRO A 327 -10.23 4.30 -19.66
N GLY A 328 -10.14 3.33 -18.74
CA GLY A 328 -10.98 2.13 -18.74
C GLY A 328 -10.40 0.95 -19.52
N SER A 329 -9.20 1.09 -20.11
CA SER A 329 -8.46 -0.04 -20.69
C SER A 329 -7.85 -0.92 -19.62
N THR A 330 -7.70 -2.21 -19.90
CA THR A 330 -6.95 -3.20 -19.11
C THR A 330 -5.80 -3.75 -19.95
N PHE A 331 -4.91 -4.54 -19.38
CA PHE A 331 -3.84 -5.17 -20.15
C PHE A 331 -4.37 -6.05 -21.29
N ASN A 332 -3.61 -6.06 -22.38
CA ASN A 332 -3.81 -6.93 -23.53
C ASN A 332 -3.05 -8.27 -23.28
N TYR A 333 -3.77 -9.29 -22.85
CA TYR A 333 -3.23 -10.63 -22.71
C TYR A 333 -3.52 -11.43 -23.99
N GLY A 334 -2.52 -12.17 -24.49
CA GLY A 334 -2.69 -12.99 -25.68
C GLY A 334 -3.55 -14.25 -25.48
N SER A 335 -3.88 -14.58 -24.21
CA SER A 335 -4.68 -15.75 -23.83
C SER A 335 -5.38 -15.54 -22.49
N ASP A 336 -6.30 -16.47 -22.15
CA ASP A 336 -6.97 -16.52 -20.82
C ASP A 336 -6.13 -17.28 -19.78
N ASP A 337 -4.89 -17.61 -20.07
CA ASP A 337 -3.97 -18.26 -19.14
C ASP A 337 -3.71 -17.33 -17.93
N PRO A 338 -3.87 -17.77 -16.68
CA PRO A 338 -3.60 -16.94 -15.52
C PRO A 338 -2.14 -16.45 -15.44
N ASP A 339 -1.20 -17.16 -16.08
CA ASP A 339 0.21 -16.79 -16.15
C ASP A 339 0.58 -16.00 -17.42
N ALA A 340 -0.40 -15.68 -18.28
CA ALA A 340 -0.16 -14.83 -19.44
C ALA A 340 0.35 -13.45 -19.04
N LEU A 341 1.36 -12.98 -19.76
CA LEU A 341 1.93 -11.64 -19.59
C LEU A 341 1.34 -10.67 -20.61
N PRO A 342 1.31 -9.36 -20.31
CA PRO A 342 0.82 -8.36 -21.26
C PRO A 342 1.67 -8.30 -22.53
N GLU A 343 1.01 -8.14 -23.67
CA GLU A 343 1.63 -8.02 -24.99
C GLU A 343 1.27 -6.70 -25.66
N ILE A 344 2.14 -6.19 -26.55
CA ILE A 344 1.84 -4.98 -27.33
C ILE A 344 0.58 -5.23 -28.16
N LEU A 345 -0.38 -4.32 -28.06
CA LEU A 345 -1.63 -4.41 -28.80
C LEU A 345 -1.34 -4.45 -30.33
N ASN A 346 -1.89 -5.42 -31.02
CA ASN A 346 -1.65 -5.68 -32.47
C ASN A 346 -0.17 -5.85 -32.85
N GLY A 347 0.76 -5.94 -31.87
CA GLY A 347 2.19 -6.11 -32.06
C GLY A 347 2.99 -4.83 -32.35
N ASP A 348 2.32 -3.69 -32.61
CA ASP A 348 2.96 -2.42 -33.01
C ASP A 348 2.21 -1.15 -32.54
N ASP A 349 1.13 -1.28 -31.77
CA ASP A 349 0.37 -0.12 -31.29
C ASP A 349 1.17 0.67 -30.24
N THR A 350 1.02 2.00 -30.25
CA THR A 350 1.71 2.88 -29.32
C THR A 350 0.74 3.67 -28.45
N PHE A 351 1.18 3.98 -27.24
CA PHE A 351 0.58 4.94 -26.32
C PHE A 351 1.29 6.28 -26.50
N THR A 352 0.57 7.31 -26.90
CA THR A 352 1.14 8.67 -27.02
C THR A 352 1.08 9.37 -25.68
N ALA A 353 2.22 9.37 -24.98
CA ALA A 353 2.35 10.05 -23.69
C ALA A 353 2.73 11.52 -23.89
N ARG A 354 2.24 12.39 -23.00
CA ARG A 354 2.55 13.83 -23.03
C ARG A 354 3.65 14.13 -22.04
N PHE A 355 4.50 15.14 -22.34
CA PHE A 355 5.47 15.62 -21.38
C PHE A 355 5.47 17.15 -21.27
N ARG A 356 5.93 17.62 -20.12
CA ARG A 356 6.33 19.01 -19.89
C ARG A 356 7.64 19.04 -19.15
N CYS A 357 8.61 19.85 -19.64
CA CYS A 357 9.82 20.20 -18.93
C CYS A 357 9.82 21.68 -18.59
N GLN A 358 10.37 22.04 -17.43
CA GLN A 358 10.51 23.42 -16.96
C GLN A 358 11.98 23.70 -16.68
N ILE A 359 12.51 24.77 -17.29
CA ILE A 359 13.92 25.18 -17.21
C ILE A 359 14.02 26.40 -16.32
N PRO A 360 14.79 26.36 -15.22
CA PRO A 360 14.98 27.50 -14.34
C PRO A 360 15.89 28.58 -14.95
N GLU A 361 15.70 29.83 -14.55
CA GLU A 361 16.56 30.97 -14.93
C GLU A 361 18.00 30.76 -14.49
N THR A 362 18.24 29.93 -13.48
CA THR A 362 19.60 29.56 -13.04
C THR A 362 20.36 28.70 -14.06
N ALA A 363 19.64 27.97 -14.92
CA ALA A 363 20.27 27.25 -16.05
C ALA A 363 20.60 28.17 -17.22
N VAL A 364 19.67 29.03 -17.63
CA VAL A 364 19.80 30.05 -18.65
C VAL A 364 18.91 31.22 -18.27
N ALA A 365 19.49 32.37 -17.99
CA ALA A 365 18.75 33.52 -17.51
C ALA A 365 17.80 34.12 -18.57
N ASP A 366 18.23 34.16 -19.83
CA ASP A 366 17.43 34.70 -20.93
C ASP A 366 17.75 33.97 -22.23
N PHE A 367 16.80 33.22 -22.75
CA PHE A 367 16.95 32.53 -24.05
C PHE A 367 16.87 33.43 -25.28
N SER A 368 16.58 34.71 -25.13
CA SER A 368 16.61 35.68 -26.22
C SER A 368 18.01 36.30 -26.42
N ASP A 369 18.91 36.13 -25.44
CA ASP A 369 20.31 36.55 -25.51
C ASP A 369 21.20 35.36 -25.86
N ASP A 370 21.60 35.21 -27.11
CA ASP A 370 22.51 34.16 -27.59
C ASP A 370 23.85 34.10 -26.83
N GLY A 371 24.21 35.17 -26.12
CA GLY A 371 25.42 35.26 -25.28
C GLY A 371 25.19 34.87 -23.80
N ALA A 372 23.99 34.53 -23.41
CA ALA A 372 23.68 34.13 -22.02
C ALA A 372 24.48 32.87 -21.63
N THR A 373 25.02 32.91 -20.41
CA THR A 373 25.77 31.77 -19.87
C THR A 373 24.83 30.60 -19.58
N VAL A 374 25.24 29.41 -20.02
CA VAL A 374 24.56 28.16 -19.68
C VAL A 374 25.20 27.53 -18.44
N THR A 375 24.41 27.26 -17.41
CA THR A 375 24.79 26.43 -16.26
C THR A 375 23.87 25.19 -16.30
N PRO A 376 24.34 24.03 -16.81
CA PRO A 376 23.46 22.88 -16.99
C PRO A 376 22.70 22.52 -15.71
N ALA A 377 21.39 22.41 -15.80
CA ALA A 377 20.54 22.00 -14.67
C ALA A 377 20.64 20.50 -14.46
N ARG A 378 20.45 20.02 -13.24
CA ARG A 378 20.23 18.59 -12.97
C ARG A 378 18.89 18.16 -13.55
N ALA A 379 18.86 16.98 -14.19
CA ALA A 379 17.64 16.42 -14.74
C ALA A 379 16.91 15.58 -13.68
N ALA A 380 15.61 15.81 -13.52
CA ALA A 380 14.78 14.98 -12.68
C ALA A 380 13.38 14.83 -13.26
N LEU A 381 12.75 13.69 -12.97
CA LEU A 381 11.31 13.51 -13.16
C LEU A 381 10.55 14.06 -11.96
N TYR A 382 9.39 14.66 -12.21
CA TYR A 382 8.46 15.05 -11.16
C TYR A 382 7.17 14.22 -11.22
N GLY A 383 6.82 13.58 -10.10
CA GLY A 383 5.58 12.81 -9.93
C GLY A 383 4.47 13.65 -9.31
N HIS A 384 3.38 13.88 -10.05
CA HIS A 384 2.24 14.67 -9.58
C HIS A 384 1.36 13.93 -8.57
N GLY A 385 0.56 14.68 -7.79
CA GLY A 385 -0.39 14.18 -6.82
C GLY A 385 -1.64 13.53 -7.44
N LEU A 386 -2.54 13.04 -6.56
CA LEU A 386 -3.74 12.28 -6.91
C LEU A 386 -4.62 13.03 -7.92
N PHE A 387 -4.95 12.38 -9.04
CA PHE A 387 -5.73 12.92 -10.15
C PHE A 387 -5.22 14.25 -10.69
N GLY A 388 -3.92 14.50 -10.51
CA GLY A 388 -3.20 15.62 -11.12
C GLY A 388 -2.86 15.37 -12.58
N THR A 389 -1.94 16.18 -13.10
CA THR A 389 -1.37 16.03 -14.45
C THR A 389 0.07 16.52 -14.46
N GLY A 390 0.94 15.85 -15.19
CA GLY A 390 2.31 16.27 -15.44
C GLY A 390 2.43 17.58 -16.25
N LEU A 391 1.32 18.07 -16.82
CA LEU A 391 1.32 19.28 -17.66
C LEU A 391 0.90 20.55 -16.92
N GLY A 392 0.27 20.44 -15.76
CA GLY A 392 -0.33 21.60 -15.09
C GLY A 392 -0.45 21.41 -13.58
N GLY A 393 -1.43 22.12 -12.98
CA GLY A 393 -1.75 21.95 -11.57
C GLY A 393 -0.55 22.05 -10.64
N GLU A 394 -0.33 21.00 -9.87
CA GLU A 394 0.76 20.88 -8.91
C GLU A 394 2.15 21.05 -9.53
N PHE A 395 2.44 20.42 -10.66
CA PHE A 395 3.73 20.56 -11.36
C PHE A 395 4.08 22.02 -11.67
N ARG A 396 3.07 22.91 -11.73
CA ARG A 396 3.21 24.33 -11.95
C ARG A 396 3.09 25.17 -10.67
N SER A 397 3.04 24.54 -9.48
CA SER A 397 2.96 25.26 -8.20
C SER A 397 4.19 26.11 -7.89
N GLY A 398 4.07 26.96 -6.86
CA GLY A 398 5.17 27.79 -6.37
C GLY A 398 6.33 26.97 -5.86
N ASP A 399 6.03 25.98 -5.07
CA ASP A 399 6.96 25.11 -4.34
C ASP A 399 7.83 24.27 -5.28
N VAL A 400 7.23 23.69 -6.33
CA VAL A 400 7.96 22.95 -7.37
C VAL A 400 8.89 23.88 -8.13
N ARG A 401 8.41 25.08 -8.48
CA ARG A 401 9.23 26.12 -9.10
C ARG A 401 10.37 26.58 -8.19
N ASP A 402 10.11 26.79 -6.89
CA ASP A 402 11.12 27.23 -5.95
C ASP A 402 12.23 26.17 -5.82
N MET A 403 11.87 24.87 -5.77
CA MET A 403 12.86 23.77 -5.84
C MET A 403 13.72 23.84 -7.10
N GLN A 404 13.13 24.15 -8.27
CA GLN A 404 13.85 24.30 -9.53
C GLN A 404 14.81 25.49 -9.51
N THR A 405 14.33 26.65 -9.08
CA THR A 405 15.08 27.91 -9.16
C THR A 405 16.15 28.05 -8.08
N GLU A 406 15.89 27.58 -6.85
CA GLU A 406 16.84 27.60 -5.75
C GLU A 406 18.01 26.62 -5.99
N HIS A 407 17.77 25.51 -6.70
CA HIS A 407 18.69 24.39 -6.75
C HIS A 407 19.15 24.00 -8.17
N ASN A 408 18.79 24.77 -9.19
CA ASN A 408 19.12 24.52 -10.59
C ASN A 408 18.74 23.11 -11.06
N ILE A 409 17.44 22.80 -10.97
CA ILE A 409 16.88 21.52 -11.39
C ILE A 409 15.90 21.74 -12.54
N MET A 410 16.09 21.02 -13.64
CA MET A 410 15.10 20.89 -14.70
C MET A 410 14.19 19.71 -14.38
N PHE A 411 12.95 19.99 -13.98
CA PHE A 411 11.94 18.94 -13.87
C PHE A 411 11.24 18.71 -15.20
N CYS A 412 11.10 17.41 -15.54
CA CYS A 412 10.20 16.94 -16.58
C CYS A 412 9.12 16.04 -15.94
N ALA A 413 7.88 16.12 -16.43
CA ALA A 413 6.77 15.34 -15.91
C ALA A 413 5.92 14.77 -17.05
N THR A 414 5.32 13.62 -16.79
CA THR A 414 4.27 12.99 -17.60
C THR A 414 3.09 12.61 -16.70
N ASP A 415 1.97 12.22 -17.29
CA ASP A 415 0.80 11.84 -16.51
C ASP A 415 0.95 10.43 -15.91
N TRP A 416 0.58 10.26 -14.65
CA TRP A 416 0.37 8.95 -14.04
C TRP A 416 -0.93 8.34 -14.58
N SER A 417 -0.89 7.74 -15.79
CA SER A 417 -2.05 7.04 -16.36
C SER A 417 -2.64 6.06 -15.33
N GLY A 418 -3.95 5.95 -15.28
CA GLY A 418 -4.67 5.24 -14.21
C GLY A 418 -5.00 6.10 -12.99
N MET A 419 -4.16 7.10 -12.67
CA MET A 419 -4.32 8.01 -11.52
C MET A 419 -4.21 9.48 -11.92
N ALA A 420 -4.38 9.79 -13.20
CA ALA A 420 -4.34 11.14 -13.73
C ALA A 420 -5.74 11.78 -13.84
N THR A 421 -5.76 13.09 -14.12
CA THR A 421 -7.00 13.85 -14.33
C THR A 421 -7.93 13.20 -15.37
N GLU A 422 -7.38 12.61 -16.43
CA GLU A 422 -8.17 11.96 -17.48
C GLU A 422 -8.96 10.76 -16.96
N ASP A 423 -8.39 9.95 -16.07
CA ASP A 423 -9.04 8.77 -15.48
C ASP A 423 -10.20 9.18 -14.55
N PHE A 424 -10.01 10.27 -13.80
CA PHE A 424 -11.06 10.85 -12.97
C PHE A 424 -12.21 11.43 -13.81
N ILE A 425 -11.90 12.22 -14.85
CA ILE A 425 -12.89 12.82 -15.74
C ILE A 425 -13.65 11.76 -16.53
N ALA A 426 -12.99 10.67 -16.93
CA ALA A 426 -13.63 9.55 -17.62
C ALA A 426 -14.55 8.72 -16.72
N GLY A 427 -14.50 8.94 -15.40
CA GLY A 427 -15.33 8.23 -14.43
C GLY A 427 -14.85 6.79 -14.14
N THR A 428 -13.63 6.44 -14.52
CA THR A 428 -13.04 5.10 -14.27
C THR A 428 -13.06 4.76 -12.79
N ILE A 429 -12.59 5.69 -11.95
CA ILE A 429 -12.53 5.51 -10.48
C ILE A 429 -13.93 5.28 -9.89
N HIS A 430 -14.94 6.02 -10.36
CA HIS A 430 -16.31 5.89 -9.86
C HIS A 430 -16.93 4.54 -10.22
N LYS A 431 -16.61 4.00 -11.40
CA LYS A 431 -17.03 2.65 -11.80
C LYS A 431 -16.35 1.56 -10.95
N ILE A 432 -15.08 1.77 -10.57
CA ILE A 432 -14.36 0.87 -9.69
C ILE A 432 -14.99 0.87 -8.29
N LEU A 433 -15.31 2.05 -7.76
CA LEU A 433 -15.96 2.15 -6.44
C LEU A 433 -17.36 1.51 -6.42
N ALA A 434 -18.07 1.53 -7.54
CA ALA A 434 -19.37 0.86 -7.68
C ALA A 434 -19.27 -0.65 -7.92
N ASP A 435 -18.17 -1.15 -8.48
CA ASP A 435 -17.88 -2.58 -8.66
C ASP A 435 -16.37 -2.77 -8.80
N ILE A 436 -15.72 -3.28 -7.75
CA ILE A 436 -14.27 -3.47 -7.72
C ILE A 436 -13.75 -4.51 -8.72
N SER A 437 -14.63 -5.28 -9.39
CA SER A 437 -14.23 -6.09 -10.56
C SER A 437 -13.59 -5.24 -11.67
N ASN A 438 -13.83 -3.92 -11.67
CA ASN A 438 -13.25 -2.97 -12.61
C ASN A 438 -11.86 -2.45 -12.20
N LEU A 439 -11.33 -2.85 -11.04
CA LEU A 439 -10.05 -2.35 -10.52
C LEU A 439 -8.87 -2.51 -11.49
N PRO A 440 -8.77 -3.59 -12.29
CA PRO A 440 -7.73 -3.73 -13.32
C PRO A 440 -7.67 -2.56 -14.31
N GLN A 441 -8.80 -1.88 -14.62
CA GLN A 441 -8.83 -0.72 -15.51
C GLN A 441 -7.95 0.45 -15.01
N GLN A 442 -7.74 0.54 -13.71
CA GLN A 442 -6.86 1.54 -13.11
C GLN A 442 -5.42 1.01 -13.01
N LEU A 443 -5.24 -0.20 -12.50
CA LEU A 443 -3.93 -0.72 -12.14
C LEU A 443 -3.08 -1.08 -13.36
N ASP A 444 -3.67 -1.62 -14.40
CA ASP A 444 -2.97 -1.93 -15.64
C ASP A 444 -2.53 -0.63 -16.33
N ARG A 445 -3.41 0.39 -16.33
CA ARG A 445 -3.03 1.73 -16.80
C ARG A 445 -1.96 2.38 -15.92
N SER A 446 -1.96 2.13 -14.60
CA SER A 446 -0.91 2.66 -13.72
C SER A 446 0.45 2.02 -14.01
N GLN A 447 0.50 0.73 -14.31
CA GLN A 447 1.74 0.07 -14.76
C GLN A 447 2.20 0.63 -16.14
N GLN A 448 1.29 0.88 -17.08
CA GLN A 448 1.61 1.61 -18.32
C GLN A 448 2.12 3.03 -18.02
N GLY A 449 1.55 3.73 -17.04
CA GLY A 449 2.02 5.06 -16.59
C GLY A 449 3.43 5.03 -16.00
N ILE A 450 3.78 4.01 -15.24
CA ILE A 450 5.14 3.79 -14.74
C ILE A 450 6.10 3.55 -15.91
N LEU A 451 5.71 2.74 -16.92
CA LEU A 451 6.50 2.55 -18.13
C LEU A 451 6.69 3.85 -18.91
N ASN A 452 5.63 4.68 -19.03
CA ASN A 452 5.73 6.00 -19.67
C ASN A 452 6.76 6.90 -18.95
N ALA A 453 6.81 6.89 -17.61
CA ALA A 453 7.80 7.62 -16.84
C ALA A 453 9.23 7.10 -17.07
N MET A 454 9.42 5.78 -17.23
CA MET A 454 10.73 5.19 -17.60
C MET A 454 11.17 5.66 -18.99
N PHE A 455 10.27 5.76 -19.95
CA PHE A 455 10.56 6.26 -21.30
C PHE A 455 10.89 7.76 -21.30
N LEU A 456 10.26 8.55 -20.44
CA LEU A 456 10.64 9.95 -20.25
C LEU A 456 12.03 10.09 -19.63
N ALA A 457 12.42 9.22 -18.70
CA ALA A 457 13.78 9.16 -18.16
C ALA A 457 14.81 8.78 -19.26
N GLU A 458 14.43 7.84 -20.15
CA GLU A 458 15.26 7.47 -21.29
C GLU A 458 15.45 8.66 -22.26
N LEU A 459 14.40 9.44 -22.54
CA LEU A 459 14.51 10.66 -23.35
C LEU A 459 15.47 11.69 -22.76
N LEU A 460 15.56 11.78 -21.44
CA LEU A 460 16.50 12.69 -20.76
C LEU A 460 17.97 12.22 -20.88
N SER A 461 18.21 10.91 -20.84
CA SER A 461 19.56 10.34 -20.78
C SER A 461 20.12 9.92 -22.14
N HIS A 462 19.28 9.45 -23.07
CA HIS A 462 19.71 8.90 -24.36
C HIS A 462 20.36 9.94 -25.28
N PRO A 463 21.47 9.59 -26.02
CA PRO A 463 22.13 10.50 -26.94
C PRO A 463 21.23 11.14 -28.01
N ASP A 464 20.28 10.38 -28.54
CA ASP A 464 19.32 10.81 -29.55
C ASP A 464 17.96 11.26 -28.95
N GLY A 465 17.88 11.38 -27.62
CA GLY A 465 16.72 11.88 -26.90
C GLY A 465 16.64 13.41 -26.86
N PHE A 466 16.17 14.00 -25.77
CA PHE A 466 15.98 15.46 -25.65
C PHE A 466 17.24 16.27 -25.95
N ARG A 467 18.40 15.75 -25.58
CA ARG A 467 19.70 16.42 -25.86
C ARG A 467 19.98 16.58 -27.35
N SER A 468 19.34 15.90 -28.26
CA SER A 468 19.48 16.03 -29.71
C SER A 468 18.60 17.14 -30.31
N HIS A 469 17.63 17.70 -29.52
CA HIS A 469 16.69 18.68 -30.01
C HIS A 469 17.05 20.09 -29.56
N PRO A 470 17.01 21.09 -30.48
CA PRO A 470 17.45 22.50 -30.21
C PRO A 470 16.71 23.17 -29.05
N ALA A 471 15.50 22.72 -28.69
CA ALA A 471 14.77 23.26 -27.54
C ALA A 471 15.52 23.06 -26.21
N PHE A 472 16.39 22.05 -26.13
CA PHE A 472 17.18 21.69 -24.95
C PHE A 472 18.65 22.16 -25.00
N SER A 473 18.98 23.06 -25.90
CA SER A 473 20.28 23.69 -25.98
C SER A 473 20.15 25.20 -26.09
N HIS A 474 21.30 25.94 -25.95
CA HIS A 474 21.33 27.38 -26.04
C HIS A 474 22.71 27.87 -26.55
N GLY A 475 22.65 29.02 -27.22
CA GLY A 475 23.84 29.75 -27.72
C GLY A 475 24.40 29.16 -29.01
N PRO A 476 25.44 29.82 -29.58
CA PRO A 476 25.99 29.47 -30.89
C PRO A 476 26.72 28.12 -30.92
N ASP A 477 27.06 27.57 -29.76
CA ASP A 477 27.75 26.28 -29.62
C ASP A 477 26.77 25.13 -29.29
N ASP A 478 25.45 25.36 -29.34
CA ASP A 478 24.42 24.39 -28.98
C ASP A 478 24.65 23.73 -27.61
N THR A 479 25.05 24.55 -26.62
CA THR A 479 25.34 24.05 -25.27
C THR A 479 24.11 23.51 -24.60
N LEU A 480 24.16 22.26 -24.10
CA LEU A 480 23.08 21.63 -23.39
C LEU A 480 22.73 22.40 -22.13
N ILE A 481 21.39 22.61 -21.91
CA ILE A 481 20.88 23.36 -20.76
C ILE A 481 20.65 22.47 -19.51
N TYR A 482 20.86 21.18 -19.62
CA TYR A 482 20.79 20.22 -18.51
C TYR A 482 21.91 19.17 -18.63
N ASP A 483 22.20 18.49 -17.53
CA ASP A 483 23.11 17.35 -17.47
C ASP A 483 22.37 16.04 -17.74
N PRO A 484 22.66 15.34 -18.85
CA PRO A 484 21.97 14.08 -19.18
C PRO A 484 22.62 12.83 -18.55
N SER A 485 23.69 13.00 -17.75
CA SER A 485 24.46 11.87 -17.21
C SER A 485 23.68 11.07 -16.15
N GLU A 486 22.74 11.72 -15.49
CA GLU A 486 21.92 11.13 -14.42
C GLU A 486 20.53 11.71 -14.45
N VAL A 487 19.55 10.88 -14.08
CA VAL A 487 18.13 11.28 -13.92
C VAL A 487 17.67 10.92 -12.52
N PHE A 488 17.18 11.92 -11.81
CA PHE A 488 16.64 11.76 -10.47
C PHE A 488 15.11 11.75 -10.47
N TYR A 489 14.50 11.42 -9.32
CA TYR A 489 13.07 11.47 -9.13
C TYR A 489 12.70 12.31 -7.91
N ASP A 490 11.66 13.15 -8.02
CA ASP A 490 10.99 13.83 -6.91
C ASP A 490 9.48 13.74 -7.14
N GLY A 491 8.77 13.04 -6.28
CA GLY A 491 7.31 12.88 -6.38
C GLY A 491 6.63 13.17 -5.06
N ASN A 492 5.48 13.85 -5.13
CA ASN A 492 4.73 14.21 -3.93
C ASN A 492 3.36 13.53 -3.91
N SER A 493 2.87 13.16 -2.72
CA SER A 493 1.53 12.56 -2.59
C SER A 493 1.40 11.27 -3.44
N GLN A 494 0.50 11.22 -4.40
CA GLN A 494 0.43 10.10 -5.36
C GLN A 494 1.77 9.82 -6.04
N GLY A 495 2.53 10.86 -6.39
CA GLY A 495 3.90 10.71 -6.89
C GLY A 495 4.85 10.06 -5.88
N GLY A 496 4.66 10.32 -4.58
CA GLY A 496 5.35 9.62 -3.50
C GLY A 496 4.90 8.17 -3.32
N ILE A 497 3.64 7.84 -3.64
CA ILE A 497 3.06 6.49 -3.51
C ILE A 497 3.45 5.57 -4.68
N ILE A 498 3.53 6.09 -5.91
CA ILE A 498 3.94 5.32 -7.10
C ILE A 498 5.46 5.38 -7.31
N GLY A 499 6.12 6.44 -6.82
CA GLY A 499 7.52 6.73 -7.09
C GLY A 499 8.50 5.63 -6.66
N GLY A 500 8.21 4.94 -5.56
CA GLY A 500 9.03 3.81 -5.12
C GLY A 500 8.97 2.63 -6.11
N ALA A 501 7.80 2.33 -6.66
CA ALA A 501 7.65 1.31 -7.71
C ALA A 501 8.43 1.71 -8.98
N LEU A 502 8.36 2.98 -9.39
CA LEU A 502 9.17 3.50 -10.51
C LEU A 502 10.67 3.33 -10.21
N ILE A 503 11.16 3.81 -9.06
CA ILE A 503 12.58 3.72 -8.69
C ILE A 503 13.00 2.25 -8.63
N ALA A 504 12.21 1.37 -8.02
CA ALA A 504 12.53 -0.05 -7.91
C ALA A 504 12.69 -0.75 -9.27
N THR A 505 11.97 -0.29 -10.29
CA THR A 505 11.88 -0.97 -11.60
C THR A 505 12.62 -0.25 -12.74
N ALA A 506 12.87 1.06 -12.63
CA ALA A 506 13.54 1.84 -13.69
C ALA A 506 15.01 1.43 -13.87
N PRO A 507 15.48 1.27 -15.11
CA PRO A 507 16.88 0.91 -15.38
C PRO A 507 17.86 2.06 -15.19
N ASN A 508 17.40 3.31 -15.19
CA ASN A 508 18.23 4.53 -15.22
C ASN A 508 17.89 5.55 -14.13
N ILE A 509 17.13 5.16 -13.09
CA ILE A 509 16.87 5.97 -11.90
C ILE A 509 17.33 5.18 -10.68
N ASP A 510 18.30 5.68 -9.97
CA ASP A 510 18.87 5.04 -8.78
C ASP A 510 18.56 5.80 -7.48
N ARG A 511 18.08 7.04 -7.58
CA ARG A 511 17.87 7.91 -6.43
C ARG A 511 16.64 8.79 -6.60
N GLY A 512 15.81 8.83 -5.55
CA GLY A 512 14.63 9.69 -5.58
C GLY A 512 14.12 10.10 -4.19
N VAL A 513 13.37 11.20 -4.19
CA VAL A 513 12.67 11.71 -3.02
C VAL A 513 11.20 11.37 -3.15
N LEU A 514 10.65 10.77 -2.09
CA LEU A 514 9.25 10.47 -1.96
C LEU A 514 8.66 11.44 -0.93
N GLY A 515 7.98 12.46 -1.41
CA GLY A 515 7.35 13.50 -0.57
C GLY A 515 5.96 13.06 -0.13
N VAL A 516 5.68 13.18 1.16
CA VAL A 516 4.45 12.72 1.82
C VAL A 516 3.99 11.37 1.28
N PRO A 517 4.91 10.37 1.30
CA PRO A 517 4.67 9.10 0.66
C PRO A 517 3.79 8.19 1.50
N GLY A 518 3.29 7.15 0.86
CA GLY A 518 2.63 6.06 1.54
C GLY A 518 2.79 4.74 0.81
N SER A 519 2.42 3.69 1.48
CA SER A 519 2.20 2.35 0.94
C SER A 519 0.94 1.78 1.54
N ASN A 520 0.40 0.72 0.92
CA ASN A 520 -0.76 0.02 1.43
C ASN A 520 -2.04 0.88 1.38
N TYR A 521 -2.66 0.93 0.20
CA TYR A 521 -3.90 1.67 -0.01
C TYR A 521 -5.03 1.26 0.94
N SER A 522 -5.05 0.01 1.42
CA SER A 522 -6.05 -0.43 2.40
C SER A 522 -5.92 0.31 3.75
N LEU A 523 -4.71 0.78 4.08
CA LEU A 523 -4.47 1.65 5.23
C LEU A 523 -4.76 3.11 4.88
N LEU A 524 -4.27 3.58 3.71
CA LEU A 524 -4.37 4.97 3.29
C LEU A 524 -5.82 5.43 3.13
N LEU A 525 -6.64 4.67 2.39
CA LEU A 525 -8.01 5.08 2.06
C LEU A 525 -8.88 5.27 3.30
N ARG A 526 -8.75 4.42 4.30
CA ARG A 526 -9.51 4.55 5.56
C ARG A 526 -9.01 5.68 6.46
N ARG A 527 -7.78 6.19 6.23
CA ARG A 527 -7.19 7.30 6.96
C ARG A 527 -7.09 8.59 6.15
N TYR A 528 -7.63 8.61 4.94
CA TYR A 528 -7.78 9.82 4.15
C TYR A 528 -8.97 10.63 4.66
N GLY A 529 -8.72 11.78 5.29
CA GLY A 529 -9.76 12.58 5.93
C GLY A 529 -10.95 12.94 5.02
N PRO A 530 -10.74 13.33 3.75
CA PRO A 530 -11.84 13.61 2.82
C PRO A 530 -12.49 12.38 2.16
N PHE A 531 -12.16 11.13 2.55
CA PHE A 531 -12.59 9.92 1.85
C PHE A 531 -14.11 9.83 1.69
N ASP A 532 -14.86 10.00 2.77
CA ASP A 532 -16.32 9.86 2.76
C ASP A 532 -16.98 10.87 1.83
N GLN A 533 -16.44 12.10 1.78
CA GLN A 533 -16.96 13.17 0.94
C GLN A 533 -16.65 12.97 -0.54
N ARG A 534 -15.51 12.33 -0.88
CA ARG A 534 -15.03 12.19 -2.26
C ARG A 534 -15.39 10.85 -2.89
N PHE A 535 -15.43 9.78 -2.11
CA PHE A 535 -15.50 8.40 -2.62
C PHE A 535 -16.49 7.53 -1.86
N GLY A 536 -16.67 7.76 -0.55
CA GLY A 536 -17.49 6.95 0.32
C GLY A 536 -18.94 6.87 -0.14
N PHE A 537 -19.50 7.95 -0.67
CA PHE A 537 -20.89 8.03 -1.17
C PHE A 537 -21.20 7.09 -2.35
N ILE A 538 -20.19 6.49 -2.99
CA ILE A 538 -20.37 5.44 -4.00
C ILE A 538 -20.07 4.08 -3.39
N LEU A 539 -18.92 3.97 -2.72
CA LEU A 539 -18.45 2.68 -2.19
C LEU A 539 -19.39 2.12 -1.13
N TYR A 540 -19.93 2.98 -0.24
CA TYR A 540 -20.80 2.53 0.85
C TYR A 540 -22.19 2.13 0.35
N ASP A 541 -22.70 2.80 -0.69
CA ASP A 541 -23.94 2.41 -1.35
C ASP A 541 -23.78 1.09 -2.13
N ALA A 542 -22.58 0.83 -2.70
CA ALA A 542 -22.28 -0.40 -3.40
C ALA A 542 -22.06 -1.60 -2.47
N TYR A 543 -21.49 -1.38 -1.26
CA TYR A 543 -21.17 -2.41 -0.29
C TYR A 543 -21.76 -2.02 1.07
N GLU A 544 -23.03 -2.35 1.29
CA GLU A 544 -23.78 -1.94 2.47
C GLU A 544 -23.34 -2.68 3.77
N ASP A 545 -22.85 -3.92 3.64
CA ASP A 545 -22.38 -4.71 4.79
C ASP A 545 -20.99 -4.25 5.25
N ASP A 546 -20.82 -3.99 6.55
CA ASP A 546 -19.57 -3.48 7.11
C ASP A 546 -18.39 -4.45 6.98
N LEU A 547 -18.63 -5.77 7.03
CA LEU A 547 -17.60 -6.78 6.81
C LEU A 547 -17.20 -6.84 5.33
N ASP A 548 -18.17 -6.74 4.41
CA ASP A 548 -17.89 -6.63 2.98
C ASP A 548 -17.07 -5.37 2.66
N ARG A 549 -17.37 -4.23 3.30
CA ARG A 549 -16.56 -3.00 3.12
C ARG A 549 -15.10 -3.21 3.53
N SER A 550 -14.87 -3.78 4.71
CA SER A 550 -13.51 -4.07 5.17
C SER A 550 -12.79 -5.06 4.26
N LEU A 551 -13.49 -6.12 3.81
CA LEU A 551 -12.96 -7.10 2.86
C LEU A 551 -12.65 -6.47 1.50
N THR A 552 -13.49 -5.56 1.01
CA THR A 552 -13.28 -4.85 -0.25
C THR A 552 -11.95 -4.11 -0.25
N PHE A 553 -11.58 -3.41 0.84
CA PHE A 553 -10.27 -2.76 0.95
C PHE A 553 -9.11 -3.77 0.95
N ALA A 554 -9.28 -4.92 1.61
CA ALA A 554 -8.26 -5.97 1.61
C ALA A 554 -8.07 -6.60 0.22
N LEU A 555 -9.16 -6.84 -0.50
CA LEU A 555 -9.14 -7.33 -1.88
C LEU A 555 -8.49 -6.29 -2.81
N MET A 556 -8.87 -5.02 -2.70
CA MET A 556 -8.25 -3.95 -3.50
C MET A 556 -6.73 -3.93 -3.30
N GLN A 557 -6.23 -4.09 -2.07
CA GLN A 557 -4.81 -4.07 -1.79
C GLN A 557 -4.04 -5.14 -2.57
N MET A 558 -4.55 -6.36 -2.66
CA MET A 558 -3.88 -7.45 -3.41
C MET A 558 -3.58 -7.09 -4.87
N LEU A 559 -4.43 -6.28 -5.50
CA LEU A 559 -4.20 -5.84 -6.87
C LEU A 559 -3.42 -4.51 -6.92
N TRP A 560 -3.59 -3.61 -5.95
CA TRP A 560 -2.83 -2.36 -5.84
C TRP A 560 -1.32 -2.58 -5.76
N ASP A 561 -0.87 -3.65 -5.13
CA ASP A 561 0.55 -4.01 -5.02
C ASP A 561 1.28 -3.99 -6.36
N ARG A 562 0.57 -4.26 -7.46
CA ARG A 562 1.14 -4.27 -8.82
C ARG A 562 1.60 -2.88 -9.31
N ALA A 563 1.10 -1.78 -8.70
CA ALA A 563 1.28 -0.42 -9.21
C ALA A 563 1.53 0.65 -8.13
N GLU A 564 1.90 0.24 -6.92
CA GLU A 564 2.25 1.14 -5.83
C GLU A 564 3.47 0.66 -5.04
N ASN A 565 3.95 1.49 -4.12
CA ASN A 565 5.12 1.17 -3.30
C ASN A 565 5.04 -0.20 -2.62
N ASN A 566 3.88 -0.59 -2.09
CA ASN A 566 3.74 -1.77 -1.24
C ASN A 566 4.30 -3.05 -1.88
N GLY A 567 4.04 -3.27 -3.15
CA GLY A 567 4.55 -4.44 -3.89
C GLY A 567 6.02 -4.35 -4.30
N TYR A 568 6.71 -3.24 -4.00
CA TYR A 568 8.09 -3.00 -4.45
C TYR A 568 9.06 -2.60 -3.34
N LEU A 569 8.61 -2.47 -2.09
CA LEU A 569 9.47 -2.01 -0.98
C LEU A 569 10.65 -2.95 -0.72
N SER A 570 10.46 -4.27 -0.79
CA SER A 570 11.54 -5.24 -0.62
C SER A 570 12.65 -5.07 -1.68
N HIS A 571 12.30 -4.53 -2.84
CA HIS A 571 13.21 -4.32 -3.97
C HIS A 571 13.97 -2.99 -3.91
N LEU A 572 13.59 -2.10 -3.03
CA LEU A 572 14.39 -0.96 -2.58
C LEU A 572 15.37 -1.38 -1.47
N ALA A 573 14.97 -2.33 -0.61
CA ALA A 573 15.74 -2.80 0.56
C ALA A 573 16.87 -3.80 0.24
N GLY A 574 17.35 -3.89 -1.01
CA GLY A 574 18.49 -4.74 -1.39
C GLY A 574 18.14 -6.03 -2.12
N ASN A 575 16.88 -6.39 -2.25
CA ASN A 575 16.41 -7.49 -3.12
C ASN A 575 16.15 -6.97 -4.56
N HIS A 576 17.22 -6.49 -5.21
CA HIS A 576 17.11 -5.73 -6.47
C HIS A 576 16.53 -6.54 -7.62
N LEU A 577 15.62 -5.91 -8.35
CA LEU A 577 15.02 -6.50 -9.55
C LEU A 577 16.02 -6.57 -10.72
N PRO A 578 15.85 -7.50 -11.65
CA PRO A 578 16.71 -7.62 -12.82
C PRO A 578 16.79 -6.32 -13.65
N ARG A 579 17.96 -6.01 -14.20
CA ARG A 579 18.21 -4.85 -15.07
C ARG A 579 17.96 -3.49 -14.41
N THR A 580 18.13 -3.40 -13.11
CA THR A 580 18.01 -2.15 -12.35
C THR A 580 19.34 -1.83 -11.65
N PRO A 581 19.66 -0.55 -11.37
CA PRO A 581 20.79 -0.19 -10.52
C PRO A 581 20.72 -0.91 -9.16
N ILE A 582 21.91 -1.29 -8.65
CA ILE A 582 22.01 -2.04 -7.38
C ILE A 582 22.09 -1.14 -6.14
N ASN A 583 22.26 0.18 -6.33
CA ASN A 583 22.43 1.15 -5.25
C ASN A 583 21.25 2.12 -5.20
N LYS A 584 20.01 1.58 -5.27
CA LYS A 584 18.82 2.42 -5.18
C LYS A 584 18.66 2.97 -3.78
N THR A 585 18.44 4.27 -3.67
CA THR A 585 18.18 4.94 -2.40
C THR A 585 16.99 5.90 -2.49
N VAL A 586 16.23 5.98 -1.42
CA VAL A 586 15.08 6.89 -1.32
C VAL A 586 15.14 7.71 -0.04
N LEU A 587 14.75 8.97 -0.16
CA LEU A 587 14.53 9.89 0.96
C LEU A 587 13.02 10.10 1.13
N LEU A 588 12.47 9.74 2.29
CA LEU A 588 11.08 9.93 2.63
C LEU A 588 10.92 11.24 3.40
N HIS A 589 10.20 12.21 2.85
CA HIS A 589 9.77 13.43 3.57
C HIS A 589 8.33 13.30 3.99
N VAL A 590 8.05 13.27 5.28
CA VAL A 590 6.75 12.95 5.87
C VAL A 590 6.21 14.15 6.62
N ALA A 591 4.93 14.48 6.45
CA ALA A 591 4.24 15.49 7.24
C ALA A 591 3.58 14.83 8.46
N LEU A 592 3.90 15.29 9.66
CA LEU A 592 3.26 14.82 10.89
C LEU A 592 1.78 15.21 10.89
N GLY A 593 0.88 14.24 11.02
CA GLY A 593 -0.56 14.49 11.09
C GLY A 593 -1.21 14.80 9.75
N ASP A 594 -0.62 14.37 8.64
CA ASP A 594 -1.11 14.53 7.27
C ASP A 594 -2.57 14.04 7.13
N TYR A 595 -3.44 14.89 6.53
CA TYR A 595 -4.86 14.59 6.33
C TYR A 595 -5.12 13.70 5.12
N GLN A 596 -4.16 13.61 4.19
CA GLN A 596 -4.33 12.93 2.91
C GLN A 596 -3.57 11.61 2.86
N VAL A 597 -2.31 11.61 3.27
CA VAL A 597 -1.45 10.42 3.28
C VAL A 597 -0.89 10.21 4.68
N THR A 598 -1.54 9.34 5.44
CA THR A 598 -1.17 9.13 6.84
C THR A 598 0.29 8.73 7.01
N GLN A 599 0.98 9.36 7.96
CA GLN A 599 2.37 9.03 8.29
C GLN A 599 2.59 7.57 8.70
N TRP A 600 1.56 6.90 9.27
CA TRP A 600 1.65 5.49 9.65
C TRP A 600 2.07 4.59 8.49
N SER A 601 1.64 4.93 7.27
CA SER A 601 2.03 4.20 6.07
C SER A 601 3.49 4.42 5.67
N ALA A 602 4.01 5.65 5.86
CA ALA A 602 5.42 5.95 5.62
C ALA A 602 6.34 5.28 6.66
N GLU A 603 5.86 5.09 7.88
CA GLU A 603 6.60 4.33 8.90
C GLU A 603 6.68 2.83 8.56
N ILE A 604 5.61 2.24 7.99
CA ILE A 604 5.66 0.88 7.43
C ILE A 604 6.71 0.80 6.32
N MET A 605 6.73 1.78 5.41
CA MET A 605 7.76 1.87 4.37
C MET A 605 9.15 1.91 4.97
N ALA A 606 9.39 2.81 5.93
CA ALA A 606 10.70 2.99 6.57
C ALA A 606 11.21 1.71 7.22
N ARG A 607 10.35 0.99 7.97
CA ARG A 607 10.70 -0.31 8.56
C ARG A 607 10.99 -1.37 7.50
N THR A 608 10.23 -1.39 6.42
CA THR A 608 10.36 -2.39 5.36
C THR A 608 11.65 -2.19 4.55
N ILE A 609 12.00 -0.94 4.22
CA ILE A 609 13.21 -0.65 3.44
C ILE A 609 14.46 -0.48 4.30
N GLY A 610 14.33 -0.47 5.64
CA GLY A 610 15.45 -0.23 6.55
C GLY A 610 15.92 1.21 6.56
N ALA A 611 15.03 2.18 6.35
CA ALA A 611 15.36 3.60 6.39
C ALA A 611 15.72 4.04 7.81
N SER A 612 16.64 5.01 7.92
CA SER A 612 17.02 5.62 9.19
C SER A 612 16.30 6.94 9.42
N ILE A 613 15.96 7.24 10.69
CA ILE A 613 15.22 8.44 11.09
C ILE A 613 16.14 9.48 11.74
N HIS A 614 15.87 10.77 11.50
CA HIS A 614 16.52 11.87 12.21
C HIS A 614 16.10 11.90 13.70
N GLU A 615 17.07 12.07 14.59
CA GLU A 615 16.82 12.32 16.02
C GLU A 615 17.50 13.63 16.48
N PRO A 616 16.81 14.42 17.35
CA PRO A 616 15.50 14.14 17.92
C PRO A 616 14.39 14.28 16.88
N THR A 617 13.41 13.37 16.90
CA THR A 617 12.23 13.46 16.06
C THR A 617 11.02 13.96 16.85
N VAL A 618 9.94 14.28 16.15
CA VAL A 618 8.68 14.66 16.79
C VAL A 618 8.13 13.44 17.51
N ARG A 619 7.84 13.58 18.80
CA ARG A 619 7.23 12.52 19.60
C ARG A 619 5.72 12.62 19.51
N LEU A 620 5.08 11.48 19.22
CA LEU A 620 3.62 11.37 19.27
C LEU A 620 3.05 11.31 20.70
N GLY A 621 3.86 11.52 21.67
CA GLY A 621 3.93 11.26 23.08
C GLY A 621 2.81 11.69 23.99
N GLU A 622 1.62 11.14 23.88
CA GLU A 622 0.66 11.16 24.99
C GLU A 622 0.90 10.01 26.00
N HIS A 623 1.74 9.04 25.67
CA HIS A 623 1.97 7.86 26.51
C HIS A 623 3.47 7.65 26.75
N PRO A 624 3.95 7.59 28.02
CA PRO A 624 5.38 7.47 28.35
C PRO A 624 6.02 6.18 27.85
N ASP A 625 5.21 5.14 27.58
CA ASP A 625 5.69 3.83 27.14
C ASP A 625 5.64 3.66 25.59
N ASN A 626 5.23 4.70 24.86
CA ASN A 626 5.12 4.65 23.40
C ASN A 626 6.48 4.80 22.73
N ASN A 627 6.82 3.87 21.84
CA ASN A 627 7.89 4.00 20.88
C ASN A 627 7.33 3.86 19.45
N PRO A 628 6.75 4.93 18.88
CA PRO A 628 6.09 4.86 17.56
C PRO A 628 7.08 4.53 16.43
N TYR A 629 8.37 4.81 16.64
CA TYR A 629 9.43 4.56 15.65
C TYR A 629 10.23 3.28 15.94
N PHE A 630 9.71 2.39 16.80
CA PHE A 630 10.35 1.09 17.04
C PHE A 630 10.66 0.38 15.71
N ASP A 631 11.86 -0.24 15.63
CA ASP A 631 12.44 -0.90 14.44
C ASP A 631 12.78 0.05 13.27
N ILE A 632 12.77 1.39 13.50
CA ILE A 632 13.37 2.37 12.58
C ILE A 632 14.67 2.86 13.22
N GLN A 633 15.80 2.61 12.56
CA GLN A 633 17.12 2.94 13.11
C GLN A 633 17.35 4.46 13.11
N THR A 634 18.06 4.97 14.11
CA THR A 634 18.47 6.39 14.15
C THR A 634 19.62 6.66 13.19
N ILE A 635 19.63 7.81 12.51
CA ILE A 635 20.80 8.30 11.79
C ILE A 635 21.89 8.66 12.80
N GLU A 636 22.92 7.82 12.90
CA GLU A 636 24.03 8.02 13.88
C GLU A 636 24.98 9.15 13.46
N GLN A 637 25.13 9.38 12.16
CA GLN A 637 26.08 10.37 11.62
C GLN A 637 25.57 10.99 10.33
N TYR A 638 25.72 12.29 10.20
CA TYR A 638 25.54 13.05 8.96
C TYR A 638 26.89 13.39 8.31
N PRO A 639 26.98 13.43 6.97
CA PRO A 639 25.89 13.08 6.05
C PRO A 639 25.64 11.57 6.03
N HIS A 640 24.38 11.16 5.79
CA HIS A 640 23.94 9.78 5.72
C HIS A 640 23.71 9.36 4.25
N GLN A 641 24.12 8.14 3.86
CA GLN A 641 24.14 7.72 2.46
C GLN A 641 23.03 6.74 2.06
N ASP A 642 22.39 6.11 3.05
CA ASP A 642 21.35 5.11 2.82
C ASP A 642 19.93 5.73 2.83
N HIS A 643 18.90 4.90 2.82
CA HIS A 643 17.52 5.33 2.94
C HIS A 643 17.29 6.11 4.23
N ALA A 644 16.50 7.18 4.14
CA ALA A 644 16.15 7.96 5.32
C ALA A 644 14.69 8.41 5.32
N ILE A 645 14.16 8.60 6.53
CA ILE A 645 12.85 9.19 6.78
C ILE A 645 13.03 10.46 7.62
N MET A 646 12.45 11.57 7.16
CA MET A 646 12.45 12.86 7.83
C MET A 646 11.00 13.27 8.11
N VAL A 647 10.66 13.37 9.40
CA VAL A 647 9.31 13.75 9.83
C VAL A 647 9.27 15.24 10.13
N TRP A 648 8.49 15.98 9.37
CA TRP A 648 8.34 17.43 9.46
C TRP A 648 7.07 17.80 10.24
N ASP A 649 7.21 18.70 11.22
CA ASP A 649 6.11 19.16 12.06
C ASP A 649 5.76 20.62 11.78
N SER A 650 4.49 20.90 11.52
CA SER A 650 3.94 22.26 11.39
C SER A 650 3.38 22.82 12.70
N GLY A 651 3.52 22.08 13.81
CA GLY A 651 3.12 22.50 15.15
C GLY A 651 1.73 22.04 15.57
N ALA A 652 1.46 22.15 16.85
CA ALA A 652 0.17 21.79 17.43
C ALA A 652 -0.94 22.77 17.02
N VAL A 653 -2.19 22.30 17.07
CA VAL A 653 -3.37 23.12 16.76
C VAL A 653 -3.57 24.20 17.81
N ASP A 654 -3.64 25.46 17.35
CA ASP A 654 -4.04 26.59 18.15
C ASP A 654 -5.56 26.61 18.35
N SER A 655 -6.03 26.60 19.60
CA SER A 655 -7.46 26.50 19.91
C SER A 655 -8.28 27.72 19.50
N GLU A 656 -7.64 28.90 19.30
CA GLU A 656 -8.34 30.14 18.92
C GLU A 656 -8.38 30.33 17.40
N THR A 657 -7.29 29.98 16.73
CA THR A 657 -7.14 30.21 15.27
C THR A 657 -7.38 28.98 14.44
N GLY A 658 -7.34 27.80 15.03
CA GLY A 658 -7.41 26.52 14.32
C GLY A 658 -6.23 26.24 13.39
N LYS A 659 -5.10 26.95 13.56
CA LYS A 659 -3.88 26.72 12.77
C LYS A 659 -2.99 25.67 13.43
N GLY A 660 -2.12 25.09 12.63
CA GLY A 660 -1.33 23.93 13.00
C GLY A 660 -2.09 22.62 12.72
N ASN A 661 -1.47 21.48 12.93
CA ASN A 661 -2.03 20.18 12.63
C ASN A 661 -2.29 19.33 13.89
N PRO A 662 -3.38 18.55 13.94
CA PRO A 662 -3.59 17.58 15.02
C PRO A 662 -2.58 16.44 14.94
N LEU A 663 -2.46 15.66 16.02
CA LEU A 663 -1.81 14.37 15.96
C LEU A 663 -2.61 13.41 15.04
N PRO A 664 -1.93 12.47 14.38
CA PRO A 664 -2.62 11.49 13.55
C PRO A 664 -3.53 10.61 14.42
N PRO A 665 -4.76 10.31 13.98
CA PRO A 665 -5.64 9.39 14.69
C PRO A 665 -4.99 8.02 14.87
N THR A 666 -5.15 7.46 16.07
CA THR A 666 -4.65 6.10 16.40
C THR A 666 -5.67 5.00 16.10
N THR A 667 -6.86 5.37 15.63
CA THR A 667 -7.92 4.47 15.19
C THR A 667 -8.00 4.41 13.67
N ASN A 668 -8.80 3.50 13.13
CA ASN A 668 -9.00 3.31 11.69
C ASN A 668 -9.87 4.40 11.06
N MET A 669 -9.41 5.67 11.19
CA MET A 669 -10.08 6.85 10.61
C MET A 669 -9.08 7.93 10.23
N GLY A 670 -9.48 8.81 9.32
CA GLY A 670 -8.72 10.01 8.95
C GLY A 670 -8.80 11.12 9.99
N PRO A 671 -7.90 12.12 9.93
CA PRO A 671 -8.02 13.35 10.70
C PRO A 671 -9.32 14.09 10.39
N ASP A 672 -9.86 14.79 11.38
CA ASP A 672 -11.01 15.69 11.18
C ASP A 672 -10.59 16.90 10.34
N VAL A 673 -11.05 16.97 9.11
CA VAL A 673 -10.72 18.04 8.14
C VAL A 673 -11.26 19.43 8.55
N THR A 674 -12.04 19.52 9.61
CA THR A 674 -12.54 20.79 10.16
C THR A 674 -11.65 21.36 11.26
N VAL A 675 -10.62 20.61 11.68
CA VAL A 675 -9.72 20.97 12.79
C VAL A 675 -8.31 21.20 12.26
N GLY A 676 -7.71 22.34 12.60
CA GLY A 676 -6.34 22.68 12.24
C GLY A 676 -6.15 22.99 10.75
N THR A 677 -4.95 22.72 10.26
CA THR A 677 -4.55 22.92 8.87
C THR A 677 -3.90 21.64 8.35
N ASP A 678 -4.30 21.17 7.19
CA ASP A 678 -3.68 20.00 6.54
C ASP A 678 -2.18 20.27 6.28
N PRO A 679 -1.25 19.52 6.87
CA PRO A 679 0.18 19.74 6.69
C PRO A 679 0.75 19.07 5.43
N HIS A 680 -0.08 18.51 4.57
CA HIS A 680 0.31 17.70 3.41
C HIS A 680 1.36 18.36 2.51
N GLU A 681 1.29 19.69 2.38
CA GLU A 681 2.22 20.46 1.53
C GLU A 681 3.45 20.98 2.30
N SER A 682 3.40 21.00 3.63
CA SER A 682 4.40 21.64 4.49
C SER A 682 5.86 21.21 4.21
N PRO A 683 6.17 19.92 4.00
CA PRO A 683 7.57 19.54 3.73
C PRO A 683 8.12 20.13 2.44
N ARG A 684 7.35 20.14 1.33
CA ARG A 684 7.85 20.67 0.05
C ARG A 684 7.90 22.20 0.01
N GLU A 685 7.09 22.88 0.82
CA GLU A 685 7.11 24.33 0.98
C GLU A 685 8.29 24.80 1.85
N THR A 686 8.88 23.91 2.66
CA THR A 686 9.96 24.22 3.60
C THR A 686 11.32 24.34 2.92
N VAL A 687 11.99 25.49 3.09
CA VAL A 687 13.31 25.79 2.49
C VAL A 687 14.37 24.77 2.89
N ALA A 688 14.43 24.40 4.16
CA ALA A 688 15.37 23.40 4.66
C ALA A 688 15.15 22.01 4.03
N ALA A 689 13.90 21.62 3.83
CA ALA A 689 13.55 20.36 3.19
C ALA A 689 13.95 20.35 1.71
N ARG A 690 13.72 21.44 0.97
CA ARG A 690 14.18 21.59 -0.42
C ARG A 690 15.71 21.53 -0.52
N ALA A 691 16.43 22.15 0.42
CA ALA A 691 17.91 22.06 0.45
C ALA A 691 18.39 20.62 0.70
N GLN A 692 17.73 19.85 1.56
CA GLN A 692 18.04 18.45 1.79
C GLN A 692 17.77 17.59 0.56
N LYS A 693 16.60 17.73 -0.08
CA LYS A 693 16.28 17.08 -1.36
C LYS A 693 17.36 17.36 -2.41
N SER A 694 17.78 18.62 -2.53
CA SER A 694 18.83 19.01 -3.48
C SER A 694 20.17 18.39 -3.18
N ALA A 695 20.54 18.24 -1.91
CA ALA A 695 21.77 17.55 -1.52
C ALA A 695 21.71 16.06 -1.82
N PHE A 696 20.54 15.46 -1.67
CA PHE A 696 20.30 14.04 -1.91
C PHE A 696 20.26 13.68 -3.40
N MET A 697 19.63 14.49 -4.24
CA MET A 697 19.52 14.27 -5.70
C MET A 697 20.79 14.70 -6.44
N LYS A 698 21.92 14.03 -6.17
CA LYS A 698 23.22 14.17 -6.84
C LYS A 698 23.83 12.79 -7.00
N SER A 699 24.81 12.64 -7.90
CA SER A 699 25.56 11.39 -8.11
C SER A 699 26.23 10.85 -6.84
N ASP A 700 26.78 11.76 -6.04
CA ASP A 700 27.34 11.49 -4.72
C ASP A 700 26.40 11.97 -3.59
N GLY A 701 25.08 12.00 -3.89
CA GLY A 701 24.11 12.63 -3.01
C GLY A 701 23.96 11.93 -1.67
N GLU A 702 23.73 12.73 -0.65
CA GLU A 702 23.68 12.33 0.76
C GLU A 702 22.52 13.03 1.46
N VAL A 703 22.00 12.39 2.50
CA VAL A 703 21.07 13.04 3.42
C VAL A 703 21.89 13.93 4.37
N VAL A 704 21.73 15.23 4.21
CA VAL A 704 22.41 16.23 5.06
C VAL A 704 21.56 16.60 6.25
N ASP A 705 22.21 16.96 7.36
CA ASP A 705 21.52 17.50 8.54
C ASP A 705 21.04 18.93 8.29
N VAL A 706 19.74 19.10 8.21
CA VAL A 706 19.07 20.42 8.07
C VAL A 706 18.27 20.81 9.30
N CYS A 707 18.13 19.91 10.27
CA CYS A 707 17.35 20.09 11.49
C CYS A 707 18.22 20.29 12.74
N GLY A 708 19.49 19.89 12.67
CA GLY A 708 20.47 20.04 13.76
C GLY A 708 20.11 19.20 14.98
N THR A 709 20.07 19.84 16.15
CA THR A 709 19.76 19.18 17.42
C THR A 709 18.28 19.31 17.82
N SER A 710 17.42 19.60 16.86
CA SER A 710 15.96 19.78 17.06
C SER A 710 15.19 18.84 16.15
N PRO A 711 13.92 18.53 16.45
CA PRO A 711 13.01 17.95 15.48
C PRO A 711 12.96 18.81 14.20
N CYS A 712 12.60 18.22 13.08
CA CYS A 712 12.42 18.96 11.84
C CYS A 712 11.10 19.73 11.86
N PHE A 713 11.19 21.05 11.85
CA PHE A 713 10.04 21.94 11.78
C PHE A 713 9.90 22.53 10.38
N SER A 714 8.69 22.54 9.87
CA SER A 714 8.38 23.20 8.62
C SER A 714 8.30 24.73 8.76
N ASP A 715 8.41 25.46 7.63
CA ASP A 715 8.42 26.93 7.65
C ASP A 715 7.09 27.53 8.14
N ASP A 716 5.99 26.79 8.09
CA ASP A 716 4.68 27.14 8.62
C ASP A 716 4.47 26.72 10.10
N TYR A 717 5.52 26.31 10.80
CA TYR A 717 5.45 25.87 12.19
C TYR A 717 4.82 26.93 13.10
N THR A 718 3.75 26.57 13.80
CA THR A 718 2.98 27.49 14.64
C THR A 718 3.72 27.97 15.90
N GLY A 719 4.84 27.35 16.26
CA GLY A 719 5.56 27.61 17.51
C GLY A 719 4.91 26.93 18.74
N LEU A 720 3.79 26.23 18.56
CA LEU A 720 3.16 25.45 19.62
C LEU A 720 3.77 24.06 19.65
N THR A 721 4.01 23.55 20.83
CA THR A 721 4.47 22.18 21.07
C THR A 721 3.32 21.32 21.57
N ARG A 722 3.35 20.05 21.24
CA ARG A 722 2.44 19.06 21.83
C ARG A 722 3.01 18.64 23.19
N ASP A 723 2.17 18.71 24.24
CA ASP A 723 2.54 18.34 25.62
C ASP A 723 2.67 16.82 25.77
#